data_df7251e3b0f4f666e575fa06ee5313f9
#
_entry.id   df7251e3b0f4f666e575fa06ee5313f9
#
_cell.length_a   1.000
_cell.length_b   1.000
_cell.length_c   1.000
_cell.angle_alpha   90.00
_cell.angle_beta   90.00
_cell.angle_gamma   90.00
#
_symmetry.space_group_name_H-M   'P 1'
#
loop_
_entity.id
_entity.type
_entity.pdbx_description
1 polymer ?
#
loop_
_entity_poly.entity_id
_entity_poly.type
_entity_poly.pdbx_seq_one_letter_code
_entity_poly.pdbx_strand_id
1 'polypeptide(L)'
;DQLQGINDAVNEVGKISSGDILIFLPGERDIREAAEFLRKSQPTAEIVPLFARLSPAEQMKVFAPHGGRRIVLATNVAETSLTVPGIKYVIDSGKARISRYSYRTKVQRLPVEQVSQASANQRMGRCGRVSSGVCIRLYSEEDFQNQPEFTQPEILRTNLASVILQMKFLRLGNIEDFPFVEPPDSRYINDGYRLLQELGAVDDNNEITKIGRILATFPVDPRISRILLAAADNNCLSELLIIGSALGTQDPRDRPFERQGAADEAHRQFSSELSDFVFYLNLWNEYHKQGKILSQNKLRKWCKDNFISYLRMREWIDVYRQLKQQVSDHKYKINEQPAEYESIHRSLLSGLLGNIAVVTDKNEYTGARNNKLRIFPGSGLSKKQPKWIMAAELIETSRLFASTVAKIEPQWIEQVGAHLCKHHYFDPHWEKKRGQVIGLDRVTLYGLTVNPKKKINFGQLDPVTAREIFIRSALVEQDIDLRVEFYRKNRQVLEEINLLESKSRRKDILVDEDRIYDFYDERIPAHINSKAALEKWIKKANDKILNSLLMSKEELMKHGAEGVTEEQFPNRIIIDDISFQLDYHFEPGNPKDGVTITAPLVTLNQLKQDRLNWLVPGMLEEKLTHLIKALPKKTRKNFVPVPEFAKALMQSINAEDKEGAMLSFISQELRRMTGVEITREMWQEVPVPAHLLMNIRVVDENGKFLGAGRDLIKLQSDFAQQIKLALAVEVDSPFERDEITDWDFEELPTELEVNRGGVLITAYPAIVVHDDAISLKLMFDRDHAIERSKEGLLRLLQIKFKEQARYINKNIPGFERMALHYTAVGKKEELRKDITDAVFEKVFISNKELPRTKEEYEQLCENYKVDLMPTMNKVAAVTEKALASAHKLRKTLKGSANLSFIKIFQEIEAQLTNLIYSGFISATPIEWLEHIPRYISALEARLDKLEYDPKRDAQWSNEIYIYEQQYKELYSQYGDIKEVVQLRWMLEEFRVSIFAQELKTSIPISAKRIEKQIGIVKKI
;
A
#
# COMPACT_ATOMS: atom_id res chain seq x y z
N ASP A 1 24.74 24.86 -40.65
CA ASP A 1 23.37 24.30 -40.62
C ASP A 1 23.20 23.33 -41.76
N GLN A 2 22.76 22.13 -41.49
CA GLN A 2 22.61 21.05 -42.47
C GLN A 2 21.60 21.44 -43.56
N LEU A 3 20.51 22.11 -43.26
CA LEU A 3 19.50 22.54 -44.23
C LEU A 3 20.07 23.60 -45.21
N GLN A 4 20.87 24.51 -44.69
CA GLN A 4 21.56 25.48 -45.52
C GLN A 4 22.60 24.80 -46.43
N GLY A 5 23.41 23.88 -45.91
CA GLY A 5 24.37 23.11 -46.69
C GLY A 5 23.70 22.28 -47.81
N ILE A 6 22.52 21.72 -47.56
CA ILE A 6 21.71 21.04 -48.60
C ILE A 6 21.28 22.02 -49.68
N ASN A 7 20.79 23.19 -49.33
CA ASN A 7 20.33 24.20 -50.26
C ASN A 7 21.48 24.76 -51.10
N ASP A 8 22.64 24.99 -50.49
CA ASP A 8 23.84 25.46 -51.20
C ASP A 8 24.32 24.43 -52.18
N ALA A 9 24.32 23.13 -51.83
CA ALA A 9 24.64 22.03 -52.74
C ALA A 9 23.61 21.91 -53.87
N VAL A 10 22.31 22.10 -53.60
CA VAL A 10 21.26 22.13 -54.66
C VAL A 10 21.51 23.30 -55.61
N ASN A 11 21.89 24.46 -55.14
CA ASN A 11 22.22 25.64 -55.93
C ASN A 11 23.48 25.40 -56.77
N GLU A 12 24.49 24.76 -56.20
CA GLU A 12 25.74 24.44 -56.91
C GLU A 12 25.52 23.51 -58.10
N VAL A 13 24.85 22.35 -57.88
CA VAL A 13 24.51 21.43 -58.95
C VAL A 13 23.52 22.05 -59.95
N GLY A 14 22.75 23.03 -59.53
CA GLY A 14 21.84 23.80 -60.38
C GLY A 14 22.55 24.61 -61.46
N LYS A 15 23.78 25.01 -61.19
CA LYS A 15 24.62 25.73 -62.19
C LYS A 15 25.23 24.82 -63.23
N ILE A 16 25.28 23.49 -62.93
CA ILE A 16 25.92 22.54 -63.91
C ILE A 16 24.96 22.10 -65.00
N SER A 17 23.82 21.59 -64.72
CA SER A 17 22.77 21.24 -65.70
C SER A 17 21.39 20.98 -65.01
N SER A 18 20.35 20.83 -65.86
CA SER A 18 18.99 20.53 -65.49
C SER A 18 18.79 19.02 -65.27
N GLY A 19 19.31 18.43 -64.19
CA GLY A 19 19.08 17.01 -63.86
C GLY A 19 18.40 16.88 -62.48
N ASP A 20 17.80 15.72 -62.25
CA ASP A 20 17.16 15.41 -60.95
C ASP A 20 18.18 15.16 -59.86
N ILE A 21 17.81 15.49 -58.66
CA ILE A 21 18.68 15.43 -57.50
C ILE A 21 18.13 14.39 -56.51
N LEU A 22 18.97 13.50 -55.99
CA LEU A 22 18.66 12.59 -54.89
C LEU A 22 19.43 13.01 -53.63
N ILE A 23 18.73 13.31 -52.55
CA ILE A 23 19.32 13.72 -51.28
C ILE A 23 19.12 12.62 -50.26
N PHE A 24 20.22 12.09 -49.69
CA PHE A 24 20.17 11.10 -48.62
C PHE A 24 20.13 11.76 -47.26
N LEU A 25 19.09 11.43 -46.48
CA LEU A 25 18.86 11.94 -45.13
C LEU A 25 18.61 10.77 -44.16
N PRO A 26 18.95 10.93 -42.86
CA PRO A 26 18.91 9.84 -41.92
C PRO A 26 17.50 9.37 -41.55
N GLY A 27 16.51 10.23 -41.65
CA GLY A 27 15.16 9.86 -41.20
C GLY A 27 14.02 10.72 -41.70
N GLU A 28 12.81 10.30 -41.40
CA GLU A 28 11.57 10.92 -41.83
C GLU A 28 11.45 12.40 -41.39
N ARG A 29 11.89 12.69 -40.16
CA ARG A 29 11.89 14.06 -39.64
C ARG A 29 12.79 14.97 -40.43
N ASP A 30 14.01 14.51 -40.66
CA ASP A 30 15.01 15.26 -41.47
C ASP A 30 14.53 15.51 -42.87
N ILE A 31 13.87 14.49 -43.50
CA ILE A 31 13.25 14.62 -44.83
C ILE A 31 12.14 15.68 -44.82
N ARG A 32 11.32 15.72 -43.80
CA ARG A 32 10.22 16.71 -43.74
C ARG A 32 10.74 18.14 -43.54
N GLU A 33 11.67 18.32 -42.60
CA GLU A 33 12.31 19.61 -42.36
C GLU A 33 13.01 20.12 -43.65
N ALA A 34 13.76 19.24 -44.33
CA ALA A 34 14.40 19.57 -45.59
C ALA A 34 13.37 19.85 -46.71
N ALA A 35 12.28 19.07 -46.80
CA ALA A 35 11.23 19.28 -47.80
C ALA A 35 10.52 20.63 -47.61
N GLU A 36 10.22 21.02 -46.36
CA GLU A 36 9.61 22.31 -46.06
C GLU A 36 10.56 23.47 -46.44
N PHE A 37 11.82 23.34 -46.05
CA PHE A 37 12.85 24.33 -46.35
C PHE A 37 13.07 24.51 -47.84
N LEU A 38 13.23 23.37 -48.57
CA LEU A 38 13.47 23.40 -50.03
C LEU A 38 12.24 23.86 -50.83
N ARG A 39 11.02 23.61 -50.42
CA ARG A 39 9.83 24.19 -51.09
C ARG A 39 9.82 25.71 -51.04
N LYS A 40 10.39 26.32 -50.00
CA LYS A 40 10.52 27.78 -49.91
C LYS A 40 11.69 28.34 -50.72
N SER A 41 12.85 27.64 -50.71
CA SER A 41 14.07 28.12 -51.35
C SER A 41 14.19 27.68 -52.83
N GLN A 42 13.48 26.63 -53.28
CA GLN A 42 13.51 26.06 -54.64
C GLN A 42 12.09 25.95 -55.22
N PRO A 43 11.36 27.06 -55.43
CA PRO A 43 9.93 27.03 -55.79
C PRO A 43 9.62 26.41 -57.16
N THR A 44 10.61 26.26 -58.02
CA THR A 44 10.47 25.67 -59.41
C THR A 44 10.72 24.16 -59.42
N ALA A 45 11.21 23.58 -58.31
CA ALA A 45 11.53 22.16 -58.24
C ALA A 45 10.39 21.36 -57.57
N GLU A 46 10.14 20.16 -58.09
CA GLU A 46 9.21 19.22 -57.47
C GLU A 46 9.93 18.47 -56.33
N ILE A 47 9.50 18.69 -55.09
CA ILE A 47 10.09 18.06 -53.91
C ILE A 47 9.32 16.80 -53.54
N VAL A 48 9.95 15.62 -53.63
CA VAL A 48 9.31 14.31 -53.43
C VAL A 48 10.03 13.55 -52.29
N PRO A 49 9.37 13.35 -51.16
CA PRO A 49 9.86 12.46 -50.10
C PRO A 49 9.83 10.99 -50.50
N LEU A 50 10.84 10.19 -50.06
CA LEU A 50 10.92 8.75 -50.28
C LEU A 50 11.48 8.02 -49.06
N PHE A 51 10.62 7.36 -48.29
CA PHE A 51 11.00 6.53 -47.15
C PHE A 51 10.03 5.37 -46.96
N ALA A 52 10.42 4.32 -46.25
CA ALA A 52 9.71 3.04 -46.17
C ALA A 52 8.27 3.13 -45.62
N ARG A 53 7.98 4.11 -44.77
CA ARG A 53 6.64 4.29 -44.17
C ARG A 53 5.62 5.01 -45.01
N LEU A 54 6.05 5.56 -46.15
CA LEU A 54 5.12 6.16 -47.11
C LEU A 54 4.19 5.09 -47.68
N SER A 55 2.96 5.50 -48.01
CA SER A 55 2.05 4.63 -48.77
C SER A 55 2.63 4.24 -50.14
N PRO A 56 2.28 3.08 -50.70
CA PRO A 56 2.73 2.69 -52.02
C PRO A 56 2.44 3.76 -53.09
N ALA A 57 1.30 4.44 -52.98
CA ALA A 57 0.94 5.53 -53.91
C ALA A 57 1.88 6.73 -53.82
N GLU A 58 2.34 7.05 -52.62
CA GLU A 58 3.30 8.13 -52.36
C GLU A 58 4.71 7.73 -52.84
N GLN A 59 5.13 6.49 -52.56
CA GLN A 59 6.41 5.98 -53.08
C GLN A 59 6.47 5.95 -54.61
N MET A 60 5.35 5.63 -55.28
CA MET A 60 5.26 5.60 -56.74
C MET A 60 5.38 6.99 -57.39
N LYS A 61 5.20 8.09 -56.63
CA LYS A 61 5.37 9.44 -57.19
C LYS A 61 6.77 9.71 -57.75
N VAL A 62 7.80 9.07 -57.21
CA VAL A 62 9.17 9.23 -57.71
C VAL A 62 9.37 8.68 -59.12
N PHE A 63 8.49 7.78 -59.58
CA PHE A 63 8.52 7.19 -60.91
C PHE A 63 7.57 7.88 -61.91
N ALA A 64 6.73 8.80 -61.44
CA ALA A 64 5.79 9.49 -62.31
C ALA A 64 6.53 10.45 -63.30
N PRO A 65 6.07 10.63 -64.55
CA PRO A 65 6.62 11.65 -65.47
C PRO A 65 6.48 13.06 -64.83
N HIS A 66 7.47 13.94 -65.02
CA HIS A 66 7.49 15.31 -64.56
C HIS A 66 8.09 16.29 -65.60
N GLY A 67 7.70 17.54 -65.55
CA GLY A 67 8.13 18.54 -66.54
C GLY A 67 9.23 19.48 -66.09
N GLY A 68 9.72 19.38 -64.90
CA GLY A 68 10.74 20.26 -64.26
C GLY A 68 11.81 19.45 -63.56
N ARG A 69 12.68 20.14 -62.80
CA ARG A 69 13.66 19.48 -61.92
C ARG A 69 12.92 18.82 -60.75
N ARG A 70 13.23 17.56 -60.45
CA ARG A 70 12.75 16.86 -59.25
C ARG A 70 13.88 16.73 -58.26
N ILE A 71 13.57 16.99 -56.98
CA ILE A 71 14.44 16.75 -55.85
C ILE A 71 13.81 15.66 -54.99
N VAL A 72 14.42 14.49 -54.95
CA VAL A 72 13.98 13.33 -54.17
C VAL A 72 14.72 13.32 -52.84
N LEU A 73 13.99 13.41 -51.72
CA LEU A 73 14.55 13.34 -50.37
C LEU A 73 14.36 11.91 -49.84
N ALA A 74 15.41 11.15 -49.68
CA ALA A 74 15.31 9.73 -49.42
C ALA A 74 16.11 9.30 -48.20
N THR A 75 15.64 8.25 -47.52
CA THR A 75 16.46 7.44 -46.59
C THR A 75 17.29 6.43 -47.38
N ASN A 76 18.02 5.56 -46.68
CA ASN A 76 18.77 4.45 -47.29
C ASN A 76 17.90 3.48 -48.13
N VAL A 77 16.58 3.62 -48.15
CA VAL A 77 15.69 2.87 -49.06
C VAL A 77 16.06 3.10 -50.54
N ALA A 78 16.56 4.29 -50.87
CA ALA A 78 17.04 4.61 -52.22
C ALA A 78 18.49 4.19 -52.50
N GLU A 79 19.20 3.63 -51.52
CA GLU A 79 20.61 3.22 -51.65
C GLU A 79 20.76 1.92 -52.40
N THR A 80 19.88 0.95 -52.15
CA THR A 80 19.96 -0.39 -52.79
C THR A 80 18.63 -0.82 -53.42
N SER A 81 17.50 -0.61 -52.76
CA SER A 81 16.22 -1.25 -53.06
C SER A 81 15.44 -0.65 -54.22
N LEU A 82 15.65 0.63 -54.53
CA LEU A 82 14.92 1.34 -55.57
C LEU A 82 15.87 2.09 -56.50
N THR A 83 15.65 1.96 -57.81
CA THR A 83 16.34 2.78 -58.80
C THR A 83 15.44 3.93 -59.21
N VAL A 84 15.72 5.13 -58.72
CA VAL A 84 15.00 6.35 -59.12
C VAL A 84 15.51 6.80 -60.50
N PRO A 85 14.64 6.89 -61.50
CA PRO A 85 15.06 7.30 -62.82
C PRO A 85 15.44 8.78 -62.89
N GLY A 86 16.30 9.16 -63.82
CA GLY A 86 16.64 10.56 -64.15
C GLY A 86 17.62 11.26 -63.19
N ILE A 87 18.11 10.56 -62.17
CA ILE A 87 19.04 11.12 -61.15
C ILE A 87 20.39 11.39 -61.78
N LYS A 88 20.77 12.68 -61.84
CA LYS A 88 22.11 13.15 -62.22
C LYS A 88 22.95 13.60 -61.02
N TYR A 89 22.31 13.99 -59.93
CA TYR A 89 23.00 14.55 -58.81
C TYR A 89 22.63 13.82 -57.51
N VAL A 90 23.62 13.56 -56.68
CA VAL A 90 23.45 13.01 -55.36
C VAL A 90 24.00 14.00 -54.33
N ILE A 91 23.24 14.26 -53.28
CA ILE A 91 23.71 14.97 -52.10
C ILE A 91 23.63 14.00 -50.94
N ASP A 92 24.79 13.70 -50.30
CA ASP A 92 24.86 12.72 -49.23
C ASP A 92 25.20 13.39 -47.90
N SER A 93 24.31 13.27 -46.91
CA SER A 93 24.53 13.76 -45.53
C SER A 93 25.51 12.90 -44.73
N GLY A 94 25.94 11.74 -45.25
CA GLY A 94 26.84 10.82 -44.56
C GLY A 94 26.22 10.05 -43.41
N LYS A 95 24.91 10.17 -43.23
CA LYS A 95 24.21 9.59 -42.09
C LYS A 95 23.06 8.68 -42.49
N ALA A 96 22.79 7.66 -41.64
CA ALA A 96 21.63 6.78 -41.82
C ALA A 96 21.13 6.32 -40.47
N ARG A 97 19.86 5.87 -40.40
CA ARG A 97 19.35 5.11 -39.27
C ARG A 97 19.65 3.65 -39.50
N ILE A 98 20.44 3.08 -38.58
CA ILE A 98 20.85 1.67 -38.63
C ILE A 98 20.23 0.95 -37.44
N SER A 99 19.55 -0.17 -37.69
CA SER A 99 18.96 -0.99 -36.65
C SER A 99 20.07 -1.66 -35.83
N ARG A 100 20.00 -1.44 -34.52
CA ARG A 100 20.92 -2.05 -33.53
C ARG A 100 20.14 -2.62 -32.39
N TYR A 101 20.39 -3.85 -32.04
CA TYR A 101 19.86 -4.50 -30.88
C TYR A 101 20.76 -4.27 -29.67
N SER A 102 20.19 -3.91 -28.54
CA SER A 102 20.91 -3.77 -27.28
C SER A 102 20.66 -4.99 -26.39
N TYR A 103 21.66 -5.83 -26.21
CA TYR A 103 21.59 -6.98 -25.31
C TYR A 103 21.36 -6.59 -23.83
N ARG A 104 21.70 -5.35 -23.42
CA ARG A 104 21.48 -4.83 -22.06
C ARG A 104 20.03 -4.49 -21.80
N THR A 105 19.42 -3.70 -22.68
CA THR A 105 18.04 -3.24 -22.55
C THR A 105 17.03 -4.14 -23.24
N LYS A 106 17.47 -5.08 -24.07
CA LYS A 106 16.64 -5.97 -24.91
C LYS A 106 15.76 -5.20 -25.91
N VAL A 107 16.20 -4.03 -26.29
CA VAL A 107 15.46 -3.11 -27.16
C VAL A 107 16.19 -2.95 -28.48
N GLN A 108 15.43 -2.96 -29.57
CA GLN A 108 15.92 -2.58 -30.88
C GLN A 108 15.89 -1.05 -31.00
N ARG A 109 17.01 -0.46 -31.34
CA ARG A 109 17.21 0.98 -31.52
C ARG A 109 17.46 1.30 -32.99
N LEU A 110 17.14 2.52 -33.37
CA LEU A 110 17.42 3.07 -34.68
C LEU A 110 18.25 4.37 -34.55
N PRO A 111 19.48 4.30 -33.98
CA PRO A 111 20.32 5.47 -33.90
C PRO A 111 20.66 6.03 -35.27
N VAL A 112 20.90 7.33 -35.32
CA VAL A 112 21.50 7.99 -36.46
C VAL A 112 23.01 7.83 -36.37
N GLU A 113 23.59 7.11 -37.30
CA GLU A 113 25.03 6.81 -37.36
C GLU A 113 25.62 7.27 -38.69
N GLN A 114 26.94 7.39 -38.72
CA GLN A 114 27.66 7.60 -39.97
C GLN A 114 27.56 6.32 -40.85
N VAL A 115 27.43 6.49 -42.13
CA VAL A 115 27.40 5.37 -43.07
C VAL A 115 28.80 4.83 -43.28
N SER A 116 28.92 3.61 -43.79
CA SER A 116 30.22 3.07 -44.24
C SER A 116 30.68 3.69 -45.57
N GLN A 117 31.98 3.60 -45.84
CA GLN A 117 32.55 4.04 -47.14
C GLN A 117 31.86 3.33 -48.32
N ALA A 118 31.61 2.02 -48.18
CA ALA A 118 30.89 1.24 -49.18
C ALA A 118 29.47 1.77 -49.43
N SER A 119 28.73 2.11 -48.39
CA SER A 119 27.38 2.70 -48.45
C SER A 119 27.42 4.10 -49.09
N ALA A 120 28.37 4.95 -48.70
CA ALA A 120 28.56 6.26 -49.33
C ALA A 120 28.92 6.15 -50.83
N ASN A 121 29.71 5.17 -51.22
CA ASN A 121 30.02 4.89 -52.62
C ASN A 121 28.82 4.33 -53.38
N GLN A 122 27.97 3.50 -52.75
CA GLN A 122 26.71 3.04 -53.34
C GLN A 122 25.74 4.23 -53.58
N ARG A 123 25.65 5.17 -52.61
CA ARG A 123 24.87 6.41 -52.79
C ARG A 123 25.37 7.23 -53.93
N MET A 124 26.70 7.45 -53.99
CA MET A 124 27.35 8.12 -55.11
C MET A 124 27.03 7.44 -56.47
N GLY A 125 27.06 6.11 -56.49
CA GLY A 125 26.72 5.33 -57.69
C GLY A 125 25.30 5.55 -58.25
N ARG A 126 24.39 6.18 -57.49
CA ARG A 126 23.03 6.48 -57.95
C ARG A 126 22.99 7.55 -59.03
N CYS A 127 23.90 8.53 -59.06
CA CYS A 127 23.95 9.54 -60.09
C CYS A 127 24.71 9.09 -61.39
N GLY A 128 25.44 7.96 -61.33
CA GLY A 128 26.22 7.45 -62.43
C GLY A 128 25.59 6.34 -63.28
N ARG A 129 24.31 5.99 -63.08
CA ARG A 129 23.69 4.83 -63.73
C ARG A 129 23.29 5.03 -65.17
N VAL A 130 22.92 6.22 -65.56
CA VAL A 130 22.39 6.52 -66.88
C VAL A 130 23.34 7.46 -67.70
N SER A 131 23.99 8.37 -66.97
CA SER A 131 24.92 9.35 -67.53
C SER A 131 25.94 9.78 -66.50
N SER A 132 27.00 10.50 -66.85
CA SER A 132 27.93 11.11 -65.90
C SER A 132 27.14 12.01 -64.94
N GLY A 133 27.34 11.82 -63.59
CA GLY A 133 26.69 12.55 -62.55
C GLY A 133 27.67 13.11 -61.52
N VAL A 134 27.19 13.95 -60.63
CA VAL A 134 27.99 14.55 -59.53
C VAL A 134 27.39 14.16 -58.19
N CYS A 135 28.26 13.77 -57.24
CA CYS A 135 27.91 13.53 -55.89
C CYS A 135 28.57 14.57 -54.97
N ILE A 136 27.76 15.33 -54.21
CA ILE A 136 28.25 16.25 -53.18
C ILE A 136 28.06 15.56 -51.82
N ARG A 137 29.16 15.37 -51.08
CA ARG A 137 29.17 14.88 -49.70
C ARG A 137 29.18 16.07 -48.77
N LEU A 138 28.21 16.12 -47.83
CA LEU A 138 28.09 17.21 -46.84
C LEU A 138 28.93 16.92 -45.59
N TYR A 139 30.09 16.31 -45.76
CA TYR A 139 31.06 15.98 -44.73
C TYR A 139 32.46 15.99 -45.31
N SER A 140 33.51 16.10 -44.49
CA SER A 140 34.87 16.20 -44.95
C SER A 140 35.43 14.91 -45.58
N GLU A 141 36.49 15.02 -46.32
CA GLU A 141 37.20 13.84 -46.83
C GLU A 141 37.84 13.04 -45.67
N GLU A 142 38.32 13.75 -44.67
CA GLU A 142 38.81 13.11 -43.44
C GLU A 142 37.71 12.29 -42.70
N ASP A 143 36.51 12.84 -42.59
CA ASP A 143 35.35 12.10 -42.03
C ASP A 143 35.06 10.85 -42.87
N PHE A 144 35.12 10.94 -44.21
CA PHE A 144 34.91 9.79 -45.08
C PHE A 144 35.99 8.72 -44.87
N GLN A 145 37.25 9.11 -44.79
CA GLN A 145 38.36 8.16 -44.58
C GLN A 145 38.29 7.47 -43.21
N ASN A 146 37.77 8.16 -42.22
CA ASN A 146 37.58 7.62 -40.83
C ASN A 146 36.32 6.76 -40.72
N GLN A 147 35.44 6.71 -41.71
CA GLN A 147 34.26 5.83 -41.72
C GLN A 147 34.69 4.35 -41.84
N PRO A 148 33.95 3.40 -41.23
CA PRO A 148 34.16 1.97 -41.47
C PRO A 148 34.07 1.67 -42.98
N GLU A 149 34.93 0.78 -43.46
CA GLU A 149 34.92 0.41 -44.86
C GLU A 149 33.58 -0.18 -45.30
N PHE A 150 33.05 -1.13 -44.47
CA PHE A 150 31.77 -1.81 -44.71
C PHE A 150 30.81 -1.64 -43.56
N THR A 151 29.51 -1.73 -43.84
CA THR A 151 28.47 -1.78 -42.82
C THR A 151 28.53 -3.13 -42.10
N GLN A 152 28.47 -3.12 -40.76
CA GLN A 152 28.46 -4.35 -39.97
C GLN A 152 27.36 -5.31 -40.42
N PRO A 153 27.65 -6.61 -40.57
CA PRO A 153 26.66 -7.63 -40.92
C PRO A 153 25.54 -7.72 -39.88
N GLU A 154 24.39 -8.19 -40.29
CA GLU A 154 23.17 -8.25 -39.44
C GLU A 154 23.40 -9.11 -38.19
N ILE A 155 24.16 -10.19 -38.30
CA ILE A 155 24.45 -11.10 -37.20
C ILE A 155 25.16 -10.41 -36.02
N LEU A 156 25.87 -9.32 -36.24
CA LEU A 156 26.59 -8.55 -35.21
C LEU A 156 25.71 -7.48 -34.51
N ARG A 157 24.49 -7.27 -35.00
CA ARG A 157 23.63 -6.15 -34.56
C ARG A 157 22.16 -6.52 -34.29
N THR A 158 21.83 -7.82 -34.34
CA THR A 158 20.49 -8.34 -34.09
C THR A 158 20.47 -9.34 -32.92
N ASN A 159 19.28 -9.71 -32.44
CA ASN A 159 19.13 -10.80 -31.50
C ASN A 159 19.37 -12.15 -32.19
N LEU A 160 20.12 -13.02 -31.55
CA LEU A 160 20.57 -14.28 -32.15
C LEU A 160 19.68 -15.48 -31.83
N ALA A 161 18.58 -15.32 -31.07
CA ALA A 161 17.75 -16.44 -30.64
C ALA A 161 17.23 -17.30 -31.84
N SER A 162 16.76 -16.67 -32.91
CA SER A 162 16.29 -17.39 -34.09
C SER A 162 17.41 -18.18 -34.78
N VAL A 163 18.60 -17.58 -34.85
CA VAL A 163 19.78 -18.23 -35.50
C VAL A 163 20.22 -19.43 -34.66
N ILE A 164 20.37 -19.24 -33.33
CA ILE A 164 20.76 -20.31 -32.41
C ILE A 164 19.75 -21.45 -32.45
N LEU A 165 18.44 -21.14 -32.43
CA LEU A 165 17.37 -22.14 -32.45
C LEU A 165 17.43 -22.97 -33.73
N GLN A 166 17.62 -22.31 -34.90
CA GLN A 166 17.76 -23.00 -36.21
C GLN A 166 19.05 -23.85 -36.27
N MET A 167 20.18 -23.35 -35.79
CA MET A 167 21.43 -24.11 -35.74
C MET A 167 21.30 -25.38 -34.88
N LYS A 168 20.71 -25.26 -33.70
CA LYS A 168 20.44 -26.40 -32.81
C LYS A 168 19.44 -27.40 -33.44
N PHE A 169 18.41 -26.90 -34.12
CA PHE A 169 17.41 -27.75 -34.80
C PHE A 169 18.03 -28.51 -35.97
N LEU A 170 18.86 -27.86 -36.78
CA LEU A 170 19.56 -28.43 -37.92
C LEU A 170 20.82 -29.22 -37.54
N ARG A 171 21.18 -29.27 -36.24
CA ARG A 171 22.38 -29.94 -35.70
C ARG A 171 23.69 -29.43 -36.33
N LEU A 172 23.81 -28.11 -36.49
CA LEU A 172 25.00 -27.45 -37.05
C LEU A 172 26.11 -27.21 -35.97
N GLY A 173 25.97 -27.77 -34.80
CA GLY A 173 26.88 -27.54 -33.67
C GLY A 173 26.49 -26.33 -32.81
N ASN A 174 27.43 -25.86 -32.01
CA ASN A 174 27.25 -24.66 -31.22
C ASN A 174 27.60 -23.42 -32.04
N ILE A 175 26.91 -22.32 -31.77
CA ILE A 175 27.12 -21.06 -32.48
C ILE A 175 28.52 -20.49 -32.23
N GLU A 176 29.11 -20.78 -31.06
CA GLU A 176 30.46 -20.35 -30.68
C GLU A 176 31.55 -21.00 -31.56
N ASP A 177 31.33 -22.26 -31.98
CA ASP A 177 32.27 -23.07 -32.70
C ASP A 177 32.06 -22.98 -34.24
N PHE A 178 31.00 -22.30 -34.68
CA PHE A 178 30.66 -22.21 -36.10
C PHE A 178 31.58 -21.22 -36.80
N PRO A 179 32.14 -21.55 -38.02
CA PRO A 179 33.12 -20.74 -38.70
C PRO A 179 32.49 -19.54 -39.42
N PHE A 180 31.94 -18.60 -38.67
CA PHE A 180 31.49 -17.33 -39.26
C PHE A 180 32.66 -16.53 -39.83
N VAL A 181 32.42 -15.79 -40.88
CA VAL A 181 33.37 -14.82 -41.44
C VAL A 181 33.69 -13.74 -40.41
N GLU A 182 32.66 -13.22 -39.75
CA GLU A 182 32.79 -12.36 -38.59
C GLU A 182 31.93 -12.95 -37.48
N PRO A 183 32.54 -13.55 -36.42
CA PRO A 183 31.80 -14.22 -35.37
C PRO A 183 31.08 -13.20 -34.47
N PRO A 184 29.85 -13.51 -34.02
CA PRO A 184 29.12 -12.65 -33.09
C PRO A 184 29.77 -12.65 -31.70
N ASP A 185 29.68 -11.51 -31.03
CA ASP A 185 30.15 -11.37 -29.62
C ASP A 185 29.38 -12.31 -28.67
N SER A 186 30.13 -12.93 -27.78
CA SER A 186 29.58 -13.86 -26.78
C SER A 186 28.41 -13.28 -25.94
N ARG A 187 28.36 -11.97 -25.76
CA ARG A 187 27.23 -11.29 -25.06
C ARG A 187 25.92 -11.40 -25.81
N TYR A 188 25.95 -11.32 -27.15
CA TYR A 188 24.77 -11.52 -28.01
C TYR A 188 24.35 -12.99 -28.07
N ILE A 189 25.33 -13.90 -28.08
CA ILE A 189 25.07 -15.35 -28.02
C ILE A 189 24.38 -15.72 -26.72
N ASN A 190 24.96 -15.33 -25.58
CA ASN A 190 24.38 -15.55 -24.26
C ASN A 190 22.98 -14.91 -24.10
N ASP A 191 22.77 -13.77 -24.74
CA ASP A 191 21.48 -13.12 -24.78
C ASP A 191 20.44 -13.92 -25.56
N GLY A 192 20.82 -14.45 -26.68
CA GLY A 192 19.99 -15.35 -27.49
C GLY A 192 19.61 -16.61 -26.74
N TYR A 193 20.56 -17.29 -26.08
CA TYR A 193 20.26 -18.43 -25.21
C TYR A 193 19.30 -18.09 -24.06
N ARG A 194 19.50 -16.96 -23.41
CA ARG A 194 18.58 -16.53 -22.32
C ARG A 194 17.15 -16.31 -22.82
N LEU A 195 16.97 -15.78 -24.04
CA LEU A 195 15.64 -15.68 -24.63
C LEU A 195 15.06 -17.07 -24.93
N LEU A 196 15.88 -17.98 -25.46
CA LEU A 196 15.41 -19.34 -25.73
C LEU A 196 15.06 -20.13 -24.46
N GLN A 197 15.81 -19.92 -23.38
CA GLN A 197 15.48 -20.45 -22.04
C GLN A 197 14.16 -19.84 -21.52
N GLU A 198 13.97 -18.51 -21.68
CA GLU A 198 12.71 -17.84 -21.33
C GLU A 198 11.50 -18.49 -22.04
N LEU A 199 11.65 -18.82 -23.32
CA LEU A 199 10.61 -19.45 -24.13
C LEU A 199 10.50 -20.97 -23.87
N GLY A 200 11.39 -21.57 -23.08
CA GLY A 200 11.50 -23.01 -22.86
C GLY A 200 11.97 -23.78 -24.10
N ALA A 201 12.60 -23.10 -25.06
CA ALA A 201 13.12 -23.68 -26.30
C ALA A 201 14.43 -24.45 -26.12
N VAL A 202 15.23 -24.05 -25.14
CA VAL A 202 16.42 -24.78 -24.66
C VAL A 202 16.35 -24.95 -23.16
N ASP A 203 17.02 -25.99 -22.66
CA ASP A 203 17.18 -26.25 -21.22
C ASP A 203 18.36 -25.46 -20.60
N ASP A 204 18.62 -25.68 -19.32
CA ASP A 204 19.71 -25.05 -18.56
C ASP A 204 21.11 -25.38 -19.11
N ASN A 205 21.26 -26.48 -19.87
CA ASN A 205 22.47 -26.88 -20.56
C ASN A 205 22.55 -26.33 -22.01
N ASN A 206 21.63 -25.45 -22.37
CA ASN A 206 21.49 -24.91 -23.72
C ASN A 206 21.14 -25.97 -24.79
N GLU A 207 20.64 -27.15 -24.43
CA GLU A 207 20.19 -28.15 -25.37
C GLU A 207 18.72 -27.93 -25.80
N ILE A 208 18.43 -28.21 -27.08
CA ILE A 208 17.11 -27.97 -27.65
C ILE A 208 16.05 -28.90 -27.05
N THR A 209 15.01 -28.34 -26.46
CA THR A 209 13.88 -29.06 -25.87
C THR A 209 12.90 -29.57 -26.92
N LYS A 210 11.87 -30.35 -26.49
CA LYS A 210 10.73 -30.70 -27.36
C LYS A 210 10.00 -29.45 -27.86
N ILE A 211 9.81 -28.46 -26.98
CA ILE A 211 9.22 -27.17 -27.32
C ILE A 211 10.06 -26.47 -28.37
N GLY A 212 11.38 -26.36 -28.15
CA GLY A 212 12.29 -25.72 -29.08
C GLY A 212 12.26 -26.32 -30.47
N ARG A 213 12.16 -27.65 -30.60
CA ARG A 213 12.03 -28.32 -31.91
C ARG A 213 10.75 -27.94 -32.66
N ILE A 214 9.64 -27.76 -31.92
CA ILE A 214 8.39 -27.30 -32.54
C ILE A 214 8.53 -25.82 -32.95
N LEU A 215 9.05 -24.96 -32.04
CA LEU A 215 9.23 -23.54 -32.35
C LEU A 215 10.09 -23.31 -33.59
N ALA A 216 11.13 -24.11 -33.81
CA ALA A 216 12.03 -24.01 -34.95
C ALA A 216 11.35 -24.30 -36.29
N THR A 217 10.20 -24.97 -36.33
CA THR A 217 9.48 -25.29 -37.55
C THR A 217 8.63 -24.12 -38.09
N PHE A 218 8.31 -23.16 -37.24
CA PHE A 218 7.49 -22.02 -37.61
C PHE A 218 8.35 -20.93 -38.31
N PRO A 219 7.89 -20.37 -39.45
CA PRO A 219 8.63 -19.37 -40.23
C PRO A 219 8.46 -17.95 -39.63
N VAL A 220 8.46 -17.81 -38.35
CA VAL A 220 8.27 -16.55 -37.59
C VAL A 220 9.21 -16.48 -36.39
N ASP A 221 9.29 -15.31 -35.77
CA ASP A 221 10.06 -15.13 -34.53
C ASP A 221 9.71 -16.19 -33.49
N PRO A 222 10.68 -16.79 -32.78
CA PRO A 222 10.45 -17.78 -31.72
C PRO A 222 9.44 -17.36 -30.65
N ARG A 223 9.32 -16.07 -30.36
CA ARG A 223 8.29 -15.55 -29.44
C ARG A 223 6.88 -15.76 -29.98
N ILE A 224 6.68 -15.48 -31.28
CA ILE A 224 5.37 -15.69 -31.94
C ILE A 224 5.05 -17.18 -31.96
N SER A 225 6.03 -18.01 -32.30
CA SER A 225 5.88 -19.48 -32.30
C SER A 225 5.49 -19.99 -30.91
N ARG A 226 6.10 -19.44 -29.82
CA ARG A 226 5.76 -19.78 -28.44
C ARG A 226 4.33 -19.40 -28.07
N ILE A 227 3.89 -18.22 -28.52
CA ILE A 227 2.51 -17.75 -28.35
C ILE A 227 1.52 -18.71 -28.99
N LEU A 228 1.77 -19.14 -30.22
CA LEU A 228 0.89 -20.09 -30.94
C LEU A 228 0.83 -21.46 -30.24
N LEU A 229 1.96 -21.92 -29.72
CA LEU A 229 1.99 -23.17 -28.97
C LEU A 229 1.16 -23.06 -27.66
N ALA A 230 1.32 -21.97 -26.92
CA ALA A 230 0.52 -21.71 -25.73
C ALA A 230 -0.97 -21.52 -26.06
N ALA A 231 -1.30 -20.98 -27.23
CA ALA A 231 -2.68 -20.80 -27.67
C ALA A 231 -3.39 -22.13 -27.94
N ALA A 232 -2.66 -23.14 -28.39
CA ALA A 232 -3.21 -24.49 -28.53
C ALA A 232 -3.62 -25.07 -27.17
N ASP A 233 -2.78 -24.89 -26.14
CA ASP A 233 -3.06 -25.36 -24.78
C ASP A 233 -4.19 -24.58 -24.11
N ASN A 234 -4.35 -23.29 -24.42
CA ASN A 234 -5.35 -22.38 -23.84
C ASN A 234 -6.63 -22.27 -24.69
N ASN A 235 -6.80 -23.10 -25.71
CA ASN A 235 -7.98 -23.14 -26.60
C ASN A 235 -8.35 -21.77 -27.20
N CYS A 236 -7.33 -21.00 -27.68
CA CYS A 236 -7.48 -19.68 -28.30
C CYS A 236 -6.64 -19.51 -29.58
N LEU A 237 -6.41 -20.65 -30.26
CA LEU A 237 -5.52 -20.70 -31.42
C LEU A 237 -6.06 -19.94 -32.64
N SER A 238 -7.40 -19.86 -32.81
CA SER A 238 -8.02 -19.07 -33.88
C SER A 238 -7.66 -17.58 -33.79
N GLU A 239 -7.72 -17.02 -32.58
CA GLU A 239 -7.41 -15.61 -32.35
C GLU A 239 -5.92 -15.34 -32.42
N LEU A 240 -5.13 -16.24 -31.87
CA LEU A 240 -3.67 -16.04 -31.86
C LEU A 240 -3.01 -16.29 -33.23
N LEU A 241 -3.60 -17.07 -34.11
CA LEU A 241 -3.16 -17.15 -35.51
C LEU A 241 -3.34 -15.78 -36.20
N ILE A 242 -4.43 -15.09 -35.93
CA ILE A 242 -4.69 -13.75 -36.47
C ILE A 242 -3.71 -12.75 -35.90
N ILE A 243 -3.58 -12.68 -34.56
CA ILE A 243 -2.69 -11.74 -33.91
C ILE A 243 -1.23 -12.06 -34.22
N GLY A 244 -0.80 -13.32 -34.11
CA GLY A 244 0.57 -13.73 -34.35
C GLY A 244 1.03 -13.45 -35.79
N SER A 245 0.17 -13.67 -36.79
CA SER A 245 0.47 -13.31 -38.19
C SER A 245 0.54 -11.79 -38.38
N ALA A 246 -0.30 -11.00 -37.68
CA ALA A 246 -0.20 -9.53 -37.69
C ALA A 246 1.12 -9.03 -37.13
N LEU A 247 1.55 -9.60 -36.00
CA LEU A 247 2.84 -9.25 -35.34
C LEU A 247 4.06 -9.65 -36.21
N GLY A 248 3.92 -10.67 -37.04
CA GLY A 248 4.97 -11.12 -37.98
C GLY A 248 5.03 -10.33 -39.29
N THR A 249 4.13 -9.38 -39.51
CA THR A 249 4.03 -8.60 -40.73
C THR A 249 4.09 -7.09 -40.47
N GLN A 250 4.20 -6.29 -41.52
CA GLN A 250 4.13 -4.86 -41.39
C GLN A 250 2.71 -4.43 -41.01
N ASP A 251 2.60 -3.49 -40.04
CA ASP A 251 1.32 -2.96 -39.60
C ASP A 251 0.44 -2.51 -40.77
N PRO A 252 -0.80 -3.00 -40.88
CA PRO A 252 -1.69 -2.65 -41.99
C PRO A 252 -2.20 -1.21 -41.97
N ARG A 253 -2.05 -0.50 -40.84
CA ARG A 253 -2.50 0.89 -40.71
C ARG A 253 -1.66 1.83 -41.54
N ASP A 254 -2.31 2.65 -42.36
CA ASP A 254 -1.71 3.77 -43.06
C ASP A 254 -2.00 5.07 -42.28
N ARG A 255 -0.97 5.88 -42.02
CA ARG A 255 -1.10 7.17 -41.32
C ARG A 255 -0.42 8.27 -42.10
N PRO A 256 -1.02 8.72 -43.24
CA PRO A 256 -0.46 9.80 -44.04
C PRO A 256 -0.29 11.06 -43.18
N PHE A 257 0.84 11.74 -43.34
CA PHE A 257 1.21 12.87 -42.50
C PHE A 257 0.15 13.97 -42.48
N GLU A 258 -0.39 14.33 -43.64
CA GLU A 258 -1.36 15.41 -43.81
C GLU A 258 -2.76 15.05 -43.26
N ARG A 259 -3.01 13.78 -42.96
CA ARG A 259 -4.31 13.24 -42.57
C ARG A 259 -4.26 12.33 -41.34
N GLN A 260 -3.28 12.52 -40.46
CA GLN A 260 -3.10 11.66 -39.28
C GLN A 260 -4.34 11.63 -38.37
N GLY A 261 -4.94 12.78 -38.13
CA GLY A 261 -6.16 12.86 -37.28
C GLY A 261 -7.34 12.07 -37.88
N ALA A 262 -7.53 12.14 -39.19
CA ALA A 262 -8.57 11.38 -39.89
C ALA A 262 -8.28 9.87 -39.89
N ALA A 263 -7.01 9.48 -40.02
CA ALA A 263 -6.60 8.08 -39.90
C ALA A 263 -6.82 7.54 -38.49
N ASP A 264 -6.44 8.29 -37.47
CA ASP A 264 -6.64 7.91 -36.06
C ASP A 264 -8.13 7.76 -35.71
N GLU A 265 -8.98 8.65 -36.24
CA GLU A 265 -10.43 8.54 -36.10
C GLU A 265 -10.99 7.27 -36.77
N ALA A 266 -10.58 7.01 -37.99
CA ALA A 266 -10.99 5.82 -38.73
C ALA A 266 -10.52 4.52 -38.05
N HIS A 267 -9.34 4.50 -37.45
CA HIS A 267 -8.81 3.33 -36.77
C HIS A 267 -9.49 3.09 -35.41
N ARG A 268 -10.09 4.12 -34.75
CA ARG A 268 -10.73 4.03 -33.44
C ARG A 268 -11.85 3.00 -33.39
N GLN A 269 -12.57 2.78 -34.49
CA GLN A 269 -13.65 1.78 -34.54
C GLN A 269 -13.15 0.35 -34.29
N PHE A 270 -11.86 0.06 -34.55
CA PHE A 270 -11.27 -1.26 -34.32
C PHE A 270 -10.56 -1.35 -32.96
N SER A 271 -10.42 -0.24 -32.24
CA SER A 271 -9.65 -0.17 -31.01
C SER A 271 -10.39 -0.83 -29.84
N SER A 272 -9.62 -1.33 -28.88
CA SER A 272 -10.11 -1.81 -27.59
C SER A 272 -9.48 -0.96 -26.46
N GLU A 273 -10.24 -0.76 -25.41
CA GLU A 273 -9.77 -0.01 -24.24
C GLU A 273 -8.85 -0.82 -23.31
N LEU A 274 -8.78 -2.13 -23.51
CA LEU A 274 -8.03 -3.05 -22.68
C LEU A 274 -6.81 -3.64 -23.40
N SER A 275 -6.82 -3.67 -24.73
CA SER A 275 -5.77 -4.34 -25.50
C SER A 275 -5.67 -3.85 -26.93
N ASP A 276 -4.48 -3.38 -27.33
CA ASP A 276 -4.20 -3.07 -28.73
C ASP A 276 -4.12 -4.35 -29.60
N PHE A 277 -3.89 -5.52 -29.04
CA PHE A 277 -3.92 -6.78 -29.78
C PHE A 277 -5.31 -7.11 -30.34
N VAL A 278 -6.36 -6.71 -29.62
CA VAL A 278 -7.75 -6.88 -30.03
C VAL A 278 -8.07 -6.05 -31.27
N PHE A 279 -7.32 -4.95 -31.51
CA PHE A 279 -7.43 -4.17 -32.77
C PHE A 279 -7.27 -5.07 -34.01
N TYR A 280 -6.30 -5.97 -33.97
CA TYR A 280 -6.05 -6.87 -35.11
C TYR A 280 -7.20 -7.86 -35.32
N LEU A 281 -7.81 -8.36 -34.24
CA LEU A 281 -8.98 -9.23 -34.33
C LEU A 281 -10.19 -8.49 -34.92
N ASN A 282 -10.45 -7.28 -34.44
CA ASN A 282 -11.56 -6.47 -34.91
C ASN A 282 -11.40 -6.08 -36.37
N LEU A 283 -10.19 -5.63 -36.76
CA LEU A 283 -9.88 -5.31 -38.16
C LEU A 283 -10.00 -6.54 -39.08
N TRP A 284 -9.45 -7.70 -38.67
CA TRP A 284 -9.52 -8.95 -39.39
C TRP A 284 -10.95 -9.38 -39.65
N ASN A 285 -11.77 -9.37 -38.64
CA ASN A 285 -13.18 -9.78 -38.71
C ASN A 285 -13.97 -8.85 -39.63
N GLU A 286 -13.78 -7.54 -39.47
CA GLU A 286 -14.48 -6.57 -40.32
C GLU A 286 -13.99 -6.64 -41.78
N TYR A 287 -12.69 -6.77 -42.01
CA TYR A 287 -12.13 -6.94 -43.37
C TYR A 287 -12.73 -8.17 -44.08
N HIS A 288 -12.82 -9.31 -43.39
CA HIS A 288 -13.40 -10.53 -43.94
C HIS A 288 -14.90 -10.44 -44.17
N LYS A 289 -15.61 -9.77 -43.29
CA LYS A 289 -17.03 -9.46 -43.42
C LYS A 289 -17.28 -8.59 -44.66
N GLN A 290 -16.51 -7.52 -44.84
CA GLN A 290 -16.60 -6.67 -46.01
C GLN A 290 -16.17 -7.43 -47.29
N GLY A 291 -15.17 -8.28 -47.22
CA GLY A 291 -14.70 -9.10 -48.34
C GLY A 291 -15.75 -10.11 -48.86
N LYS A 292 -16.73 -10.52 -48.03
CA LYS A 292 -17.87 -11.36 -48.43
C LYS A 292 -18.95 -10.58 -49.20
N ILE A 293 -19.04 -9.27 -48.97
CA ILE A 293 -20.11 -8.41 -49.52
C ILE A 293 -19.63 -7.59 -50.69
N LEU A 294 -18.37 -7.14 -50.67
CA LEU A 294 -17.80 -6.20 -51.65
C LEU A 294 -17.00 -6.91 -52.73
N SER A 295 -17.05 -6.38 -53.95
CA SER A 295 -16.08 -6.77 -55.01
C SER A 295 -14.67 -6.32 -54.62
N GLN A 296 -13.65 -6.92 -55.18
CA GLN A 296 -12.24 -6.61 -54.87
C GLN A 296 -11.91 -5.11 -55.03
N ASN A 297 -12.44 -4.44 -56.06
CA ASN A 297 -12.22 -3.00 -56.24
C ASN A 297 -12.90 -2.17 -55.14
N LYS A 298 -14.09 -2.54 -54.75
CA LYS A 298 -14.80 -1.89 -53.62
C LYS A 298 -14.12 -2.18 -52.28
N LEU A 299 -13.56 -3.37 -52.09
CA LEU A 299 -12.78 -3.70 -50.89
C LEU A 299 -11.47 -2.90 -50.83
N ARG A 300 -10.77 -2.70 -51.95
CA ARG A 300 -9.62 -1.78 -51.99
C ARG A 300 -10.00 -0.35 -51.63
N LYS A 301 -11.17 0.13 -52.11
CA LYS A 301 -11.69 1.46 -51.78
C LYS A 301 -12.02 1.53 -50.26
N TRP A 302 -12.71 0.53 -49.71
CA TRP A 302 -13.00 0.44 -48.29
C TRP A 302 -11.71 0.51 -47.47
N CYS A 303 -10.66 -0.23 -47.81
CA CYS A 303 -9.36 -0.15 -47.14
C CYS A 303 -8.82 1.30 -47.17
N LYS A 304 -8.82 1.94 -48.35
CA LYS A 304 -8.34 3.31 -48.54
C LYS A 304 -9.13 4.32 -47.68
N ASP A 305 -10.44 4.18 -47.64
CA ASP A 305 -11.34 5.08 -46.89
C ASP A 305 -11.15 4.93 -45.36
N ASN A 306 -10.75 3.73 -44.90
CA ASN A 306 -10.42 3.46 -43.51
C ASN A 306 -8.92 3.57 -43.16
N PHE A 307 -8.10 4.10 -44.07
CA PHE A 307 -6.65 4.22 -43.90
C PHE A 307 -5.96 2.88 -43.59
N ILE A 308 -6.38 1.82 -44.29
CA ILE A 308 -5.78 0.48 -44.22
C ILE A 308 -5.09 0.16 -45.55
N SER A 309 -3.86 -0.34 -45.47
CA SER A 309 -3.12 -0.79 -46.67
C SER A 309 -3.63 -2.13 -47.15
N TYR A 310 -4.29 -2.15 -48.31
CA TYR A 310 -4.78 -3.38 -48.92
C TYR A 310 -3.65 -4.39 -49.21
N LEU A 311 -2.47 -3.91 -49.57
CA LEU A 311 -1.31 -4.77 -49.81
C LEU A 311 -0.86 -5.47 -48.54
N ARG A 312 -0.68 -4.71 -47.45
CA ARG A 312 -0.28 -5.28 -46.17
C ARG A 312 -1.34 -6.23 -45.58
N MET A 313 -2.61 -5.97 -45.85
CA MET A 313 -3.68 -6.94 -45.52
C MET A 313 -3.53 -8.26 -46.24
N ARG A 314 -3.11 -8.22 -47.52
CA ARG A 314 -2.83 -9.43 -48.30
C ARG A 314 -1.61 -10.18 -47.77
N GLU A 315 -0.52 -9.51 -47.50
CA GLU A 315 0.67 -10.08 -46.86
C GLU A 315 0.32 -10.72 -45.51
N TRP A 316 -0.48 -10.06 -44.71
CA TRP A 316 -0.96 -10.60 -43.42
C TRP A 316 -1.77 -11.89 -43.62
N ILE A 317 -2.70 -11.90 -44.53
CA ILE A 317 -3.50 -13.10 -44.85
C ILE A 317 -2.60 -14.26 -45.35
N ASP A 318 -1.58 -13.98 -46.10
CA ASP A 318 -0.66 -15.01 -46.61
C ASP A 318 0.18 -15.61 -45.50
N VAL A 319 0.70 -14.79 -44.55
CA VAL A 319 1.37 -15.27 -43.34
C VAL A 319 0.41 -16.06 -42.44
N TYR A 320 -0.83 -15.59 -42.27
CA TYR A 320 -1.86 -16.33 -41.53
C TYR A 320 -2.06 -17.74 -42.14
N ARG A 321 -2.15 -17.85 -43.46
CA ARG A 321 -2.31 -19.16 -44.13
C ARG A 321 -1.13 -20.08 -43.87
N GLN A 322 0.10 -19.54 -43.96
CA GLN A 322 1.32 -20.29 -43.65
C GLN A 322 1.34 -20.82 -42.22
N LEU A 323 1.05 -19.94 -41.24
CA LEU A 323 1.00 -20.34 -39.85
C LEU A 323 -0.12 -21.36 -39.55
N LYS A 324 -1.29 -21.17 -40.18
CA LYS A 324 -2.40 -22.12 -40.08
C LYS A 324 -2.03 -23.52 -40.63
N GLN A 325 -1.28 -23.55 -41.70
CA GLN A 325 -0.78 -24.81 -42.27
C GLN A 325 0.18 -25.50 -41.30
N GLN A 326 1.15 -24.77 -40.76
CA GLN A 326 2.10 -25.31 -39.76
C GLN A 326 1.38 -25.86 -38.50
N VAL A 327 0.38 -25.14 -37.99
CA VAL A 327 -0.46 -25.59 -36.91
C VAL A 327 -1.19 -26.90 -37.22
N SER A 328 -1.69 -27.03 -38.46
CA SER A 328 -2.33 -28.23 -38.95
C SER A 328 -1.35 -29.39 -39.06
N ASP A 329 -0.13 -29.15 -39.58
CA ASP A 329 0.93 -30.15 -39.72
C ASP A 329 1.34 -30.72 -38.34
N HIS A 330 1.30 -29.91 -37.30
CA HIS A 330 1.51 -30.33 -35.91
C HIS A 330 0.27 -30.94 -35.27
N LYS A 331 -0.86 -31.07 -35.97
CA LYS A 331 -2.13 -31.63 -35.49
C LYS A 331 -2.77 -30.88 -34.32
N TYR A 332 -2.50 -29.60 -34.15
CA TYR A 332 -3.18 -28.77 -33.18
C TYR A 332 -4.59 -28.44 -33.65
N LYS A 333 -5.54 -28.50 -32.71
CA LYS A 333 -6.95 -28.18 -32.99
C LYS A 333 -7.17 -26.66 -32.84
N ILE A 334 -7.79 -26.06 -33.83
CA ILE A 334 -8.23 -24.67 -33.77
C ILE A 334 -9.59 -24.64 -33.06
N ASN A 335 -9.75 -23.72 -32.10
CA ASN A 335 -11.00 -23.53 -31.41
C ASN A 335 -12.09 -22.99 -32.34
N GLU A 336 -13.33 -23.50 -32.16
CA GLU A 336 -14.52 -23.08 -32.90
C GLU A 336 -15.27 -21.92 -32.22
N GLN A 337 -15.20 -21.87 -30.87
CA GLN A 337 -15.83 -20.82 -30.08
C GLN A 337 -14.82 -19.70 -29.82
N PRO A 338 -15.27 -18.45 -29.81
CA PRO A 338 -14.41 -17.30 -29.48
C PRO A 338 -13.79 -17.46 -28.10
N ALA A 339 -12.50 -17.21 -27.98
CA ALA A 339 -11.77 -17.33 -26.75
C ALA A 339 -11.95 -16.08 -25.84
N GLU A 340 -11.88 -16.30 -24.54
CA GLU A 340 -11.94 -15.24 -23.54
C GLU A 340 -10.67 -14.40 -23.53
N TYR A 341 -10.79 -13.15 -23.04
CA TYR A 341 -9.69 -12.21 -22.92
C TYR A 341 -8.48 -12.81 -22.18
N GLU A 342 -8.72 -13.51 -21.09
CA GLU A 342 -7.67 -14.14 -20.28
C GLU A 342 -6.88 -15.17 -21.07
N SER A 343 -7.55 -16.09 -21.76
CA SER A 343 -6.91 -17.15 -22.55
C SER A 343 -6.01 -16.58 -23.64
N ILE A 344 -6.49 -15.56 -24.37
CA ILE A 344 -5.74 -14.84 -25.40
C ILE A 344 -4.49 -14.20 -24.80
N HIS A 345 -4.65 -13.43 -23.73
CA HIS A 345 -3.57 -12.61 -23.18
C HIS A 345 -2.57 -13.43 -22.36
N ARG A 346 -2.97 -14.53 -21.73
CA ARG A 346 -2.04 -15.50 -21.13
C ARG A 346 -1.18 -16.18 -22.17
N SER A 347 -1.75 -16.51 -23.32
CA SER A 347 -1.00 -17.10 -24.43
C SER A 347 -0.02 -16.10 -25.02
N LEU A 348 -0.43 -14.84 -25.25
CA LEU A 348 0.47 -13.75 -25.66
C LEU A 348 1.63 -13.56 -24.66
N LEU A 349 1.30 -13.60 -23.36
CA LEU A 349 2.29 -13.41 -22.31
C LEU A 349 3.40 -14.47 -22.35
N SER A 350 3.12 -15.69 -22.79
CA SER A 350 4.11 -16.78 -22.90
C SER A 350 5.31 -16.45 -23.82
N GLY A 351 5.12 -15.58 -24.79
CA GLY A 351 6.20 -15.09 -25.67
C GLY A 351 6.67 -13.67 -25.32
N LEU A 352 5.99 -12.98 -24.40
CA LEU A 352 6.22 -11.56 -24.12
C LEU A 352 6.57 -11.27 -22.64
N LEU A 353 7.01 -12.28 -21.89
CA LEU A 353 7.39 -12.12 -20.48
C LEU A 353 8.49 -11.07 -20.26
N GLY A 354 9.40 -10.92 -21.21
CA GLY A 354 10.43 -9.88 -21.16
C GLY A 354 9.91 -8.45 -21.39
N ASN A 355 8.67 -8.28 -21.85
CA ASN A 355 8.07 -6.99 -22.23
C ASN A 355 6.91 -6.58 -21.30
N ILE A 356 6.88 -7.07 -20.08
CA ILE A 356 5.92 -6.65 -19.06
C ILE A 356 6.39 -5.40 -18.33
N ALA A 357 5.44 -4.61 -17.85
CA ALA A 357 5.75 -3.44 -17.03
C ALA A 357 4.64 -3.12 -16.01
N VAL A 358 5.04 -2.48 -14.94
CA VAL A 358 4.15 -2.00 -13.86
C VAL A 358 4.21 -0.48 -13.78
N VAL A 359 3.07 0.16 -13.56
CA VAL A 359 2.99 1.61 -13.38
C VAL A 359 3.76 2.01 -12.10
N THR A 360 4.63 3.00 -12.24
CA THR A 360 5.41 3.52 -11.11
C THR A 360 5.12 4.99 -10.83
N ASP A 361 4.77 5.75 -11.86
CA ASP A 361 4.38 7.16 -11.75
C ASP A 361 3.37 7.51 -12.85
N LYS A 362 2.82 8.73 -12.80
CA LYS A 362 1.92 9.23 -13.84
C LYS A 362 2.60 9.21 -15.22
N ASN A 363 2.02 8.46 -16.15
CA ASN A 363 2.55 8.23 -17.49
C ASN A 363 3.91 7.51 -17.57
N GLU A 364 4.37 6.86 -16.50
CA GLU A 364 5.62 6.13 -16.48
C GLU A 364 5.46 4.72 -15.92
N TYR A 365 6.07 3.76 -16.58
CA TYR A 365 6.11 2.37 -16.21
C TYR A 365 7.55 1.93 -15.97
N THR A 366 7.73 1.02 -15.01
CA THR A 366 8.96 0.28 -14.87
C THR A 366 8.76 -1.11 -15.50
N GLY A 367 9.53 -1.39 -16.54
CA GLY A 367 9.55 -2.69 -17.22
C GLY A 367 10.61 -3.62 -16.66
N ALA A 368 10.67 -4.81 -17.26
CA ALA A 368 11.72 -5.79 -16.98
C ALA A 368 13.11 -5.14 -16.96
N ARG A 369 13.98 -5.58 -16.00
CA ARG A 369 15.35 -5.05 -15.82
C ARG A 369 15.41 -3.56 -15.49
N ASN A 370 14.35 -3.04 -14.84
CA ASN A 370 14.25 -1.64 -14.39
C ASN A 370 14.26 -0.59 -15.52
N ASN A 371 13.88 -0.98 -16.74
CA ASN A 371 13.73 -0.06 -17.86
C ASN A 371 12.55 0.88 -17.64
N LYS A 372 12.76 2.19 -17.74
CA LYS A 372 11.71 3.19 -17.67
C LYS A 372 11.08 3.38 -19.05
N LEU A 373 9.77 3.23 -19.15
CA LEU A 373 9.05 3.28 -20.40
C LEU A 373 7.68 3.96 -20.28
N ARG A 374 7.13 4.33 -21.41
CA ARG A 374 5.78 4.91 -21.54
C ARG A 374 4.96 4.13 -22.53
N ILE A 375 3.65 4.14 -22.38
CA ILE A 375 2.77 3.62 -23.42
C ILE A 375 2.85 4.55 -24.63
N PHE A 376 2.95 3.96 -25.83
CA PHE A 376 2.98 4.72 -27.08
C PHE A 376 1.70 5.58 -27.21
N PRO A 377 1.80 6.87 -27.58
CA PRO A 377 0.66 7.78 -27.61
C PRO A 377 -0.52 7.32 -28.48
N GLY A 378 -0.26 6.52 -29.51
CA GLY A 378 -1.28 5.96 -30.41
C GLY A 378 -1.99 4.70 -29.87
N SER A 379 -1.63 4.20 -28.70
CA SER A 379 -2.29 3.08 -28.04
C SER A 379 -3.63 3.49 -27.44
N GLY A 380 -4.64 2.61 -27.51
CA GLY A 380 -5.93 2.76 -26.84
C GLY A 380 -5.82 2.86 -25.30
N LEU A 381 -4.71 2.37 -24.75
CA LEU A 381 -4.45 2.35 -23.30
C LEU A 381 -3.69 3.58 -22.79
N SER A 382 -3.21 4.46 -23.66
CA SER A 382 -2.34 5.60 -23.30
C SER A 382 -2.97 6.54 -22.28
N LYS A 383 -4.30 6.69 -22.30
CA LYS A 383 -5.06 7.53 -21.34
C LYS A 383 -5.49 6.78 -20.06
N LYS A 384 -5.67 5.47 -20.12
CA LYS A 384 -6.23 4.65 -19.02
C LYS A 384 -5.19 4.14 -18.03
N GLN A 385 -3.95 3.97 -18.46
CA GLN A 385 -2.79 3.60 -17.66
C GLN A 385 -3.04 2.44 -16.67
N PRO A 386 -3.33 1.22 -17.16
CA PRO A 386 -3.55 0.07 -16.30
C PRO A 386 -2.31 -0.24 -15.45
N LYS A 387 -2.51 -0.82 -14.27
CA LYS A 387 -1.43 -1.10 -13.32
C LYS A 387 -0.33 -2.00 -13.91
N TRP A 388 -0.71 -3.05 -14.61
CA TRP A 388 0.19 -3.97 -15.29
C TRP A 388 -0.11 -4.02 -16.77
N ILE A 389 0.94 -3.99 -17.56
CA ILE A 389 0.87 -4.08 -19.02
C ILE A 389 1.86 -5.11 -19.55
N MET A 390 1.54 -5.68 -20.71
CA MET A 390 2.52 -6.31 -21.59
C MET A 390 2.51 -5.59 -22.94
N ALA A 391 3.64 -5.59 -23.63
CA ALA A 391 3.79 -4.98 -24.95
C ALA A 391 4.32 -5.99 -25.96
N ALA A 392 3.90 -5.89 -27.22
CA ALA A 392 4.49 -6.69 -28.29
C ALA A 392 5.96 -6.33 -28.48
N GLU A 393 6.27 -5.04 -28.45
CA GLU A 393 7.62 -4.53 -28.64
C GLU A 393 7.90 -3.27 -27.84
N LEU A 394 9.17 -3.03 -27.58
CA LEU A 394 9.68 -1.79 -26.99
C LEU A 394 10.44 -1.00 -28.05
N ILE A 395 10.04 0.24 -28.27
CA ILE A 395 10.61 1.13 -29.28
C ILE A 395 11.27 2.32 -28.60
N GLU A 396 12.54 2.54 -28.88
CA GLU A 396 13.27 3.71 -28.41
C GLU A 396 13.36 4.78 -29.50
N THR A 397 12.80 5.94 -29.21
CA THR A 397 12.92 7.16 -30.04
C THR A 397 13.61 8.23 -29.20
N SER A 398 12.96 9.30 -28.80
CA SER A 398 13.45 10.22 -27.75
C SER A 398 13.36 9.61 -26.34
N ARG A 399 12.48 8.63 -26.18
CA ARG A 399 12.23 7.85 -24.95
C ARG A 399 11.88 6.42 -25.35
N LEU A 400 11.84 5.54 -24.37
CA LEU A 400 11.40 4.17 -24.56
C LEU A 400 9.88 4.09 -24.48
N PHE A 401 9.25 3.51 -25.50
CA PHE A 401 7.80 3.33 -25.58
C PHE A 401 7.44 1.85 -25.71
N ALA A 402 6.39 1.45 -25.02
CA ALA A 402 5.70 0.18 -25.22
C ALA A 402 4.69 0.33 -26.37
N SER A 403 4.83 -0.47 -27.38
CA SER A 403 3.97 -0.50 -28.59
C SER A 403 3.11 -1.75 -28.56
N THR A 404 1.87 -1.63 -29.02
CA THR A 404 0.86 -2.71 -29.01
C THR A 404 0.71 -3.32 -27.63
N VAL A 405 -0.01 -2.60 -26.78
CA VAL A 405 -0.06 -2.84 -25.33
C VAL A 405 -1.37 -3.52 -24.94
N ALA A 406 -1.33 -4.40 -23.95
CA ALA A 406 -2.51 -4.95 -23.28
C ALA A 406 -2.42 -4.84 -21.77
N LYS A 407 -3.58 -4.67 -21.11
CA LYS A 407 -3.72 -4.84 -19.68
C LYS A 407 -3.57 -6.32 -19.32
N ILE A 408 -2.79 -6.62 -18.28
CA ILE A 408 -2.61 -7.97 -17.76
C ILE A 408 -2.80 -8.00 -16.24
N GLU A 409 -2.99 -9.18 -15.70
CA GLU A 409 -3.09 -9.40 -14.25
C GLU A 409 -1.80 -10.08 -13.74
N PRO A 410 -1.31 -9.69 -12.54
CA PRO A 410 -0.06 -10.24 -12.00
C PRO A 410 -0.10 -11.76 -11.79
N GLN A 411 -1.28 -12.33 -11.53
CA GLN A 411 -1.45 -13.78 -11.39
C GLN A 411 -1.10 -14.53 -12.68
N TRP A 412 -1.38 -13.95 -13.86
CA TRP A 412 -1.03 -14.55 -15.13
C TRP A 412 0.49 -14.57 -15.33
N ILE A 413 1.18 -13.51 -14.90
CA ILE A 413 2.65 -13.45 -14.95
C ILE A 413 3.26 -14.59 -14.12
N GLU A 414 2.77 -14.79 -12.90
CA GLU A 414 3.24 -15.87 -12.02
C GLU A 414 2.97 -17.25 -12.62
N GLN A 415 1.79 -17.46 -13.22
CA GLN A 415 1.40 -18.74 -13.81
C GLN A 415 2.21 -19.08 -15.06
N VAL A 416 2.33 -18.13 -15.99
CA VAL A 416 3.00 -18.32 -17.27
C VAL A 416 4.52 -18.32 -17.13
N GLY A 417 5.03 -17.44 -16.24
CA GLY A 417 6.46 -17.25 -15.99
C GLY A 417 6.99 -18.02 -14.79
N ALA A 418 6.29 -19.03 -14.28
CA ALA A 418 6.66 -19.75 -13.05
C ALA A 418 8.12 -20.24 -13.04
N HIS A 419 8.63 -20.73 -14.20
CA HIS A 419 10.00 -21.21 -14.36
C HIS A 419 11.06 -20.10 -14.32
N LEU A 420 10.67 -18.83 -14.40
CA LEU A 420 11.54 -17.65 -14.37
C LEU A 420 11.37 -16.83 -13.10
N CYS A 421 10.27 -17.06 -12.37
CA CYS A 421 9.97 -16.35 -11.15
C CYS A 421 10.99 -16.71 -10.06
N LYS A 422 11.47 -15.68 -9.37
CA LYS A 422 12.28 -15.85 -8.17
C LYS A 422 11.39 -15.68 -6.95
N HIS A 423 11.47 -16.64 -6.07
CA HIS A 423 10.75 -16.68 -4.81
C HIS A 423 11.65 -16.25 -3.68
N HIS A 424 11.19 -15.35 -2.84
CA HIS A 424 11.88 -14.93 -1.64
C HIS A 424 10.93 -15.10 -0.45
N TYR A 425 11.24 -16.13 0.35
CA TYR A 425 10.45 -16.50 1.51
C TYR A 425 10.94 -15.75 2.74
N PHE A 426 10.03 -15.15 3.49
CA PHE A 426 10.34 -14.35 4.67
C PHE A 426 9.19 -14.37 5.68
N ASP A 427 9.47 -13.90 6.91
CA ASP A 427 8.51 -13.75 8.00
C ASP A 427 7.70 -15.02 8.30
N PRO A 428 8.37 -16.18 8.55
CA PRO A 428 7.66 -17.37 8.98
C PRO A 428 7.10 -17.14 10.40
N HIS A 429 5.79 -17.35 10.56
CA HIS A 429 5.10 -17.15 11.83
C HIS A 429 3.91 -18.11 11.97
N TRP A 430 3.51 -18.34 13.21
CA TRP A 430 2.34 -19.13 13.53
C TRP A 430 1.04 -18.37 13.19
N GLU A 431 0.11 -18.99 12.50
CA GLU A 431 -1.22 -18.44 12.26
C GLU A 431 -2.30 -19.35 12.90
N LYS A 432 -2.77 -18.97 14.09
CA LYS A 432 -3.75 -19.71 14.89
C LYS A 432 -5.00 -20.13 14.11
N LYS A 433 -5.58 -19.22 13.31
CA LYS A 433 -6.79 -19.50 12.52
C LYS A 433 -6.60 -20.62 11.51
N ARG A 434 -5.43 -20.71 10.90
CA ARG A 434 -5.09 -21.78 9.95
C ARG A 434 -4.49 -23.01 10.61
N GLY A 435 -4.03 -22.88 11.84
CA GLY A 435 -3.38 -23.96 12.59
C GLY A 435 -2.10 -24.45 11.94
N GLN A 436 -1.33 -23.55 11.30
CA GLN A 436 -0.08 -23.89 10.62
C GLN A 436 0.86 -22.67 10.57
N VAL A 437 2.14 -22.95 10.36
CA VAL A 437 3.13 -21.90 10.14
C VAL A 437 3.01 -21.36 8.72
N ILE A 438 2.77 -20.07 8.62
CA ILE A 438 2.64 -19.34 7.36
C ILE A 438 3.93 -18.56 7.14
N GLY A 439 4.44 -18.61 5.92
CA GLY A 439 5.46 -17.69 5.44
C GLY A 439 4.87 -16.74 4.40
N LEU A 440 5.57 -15.66 4.15
CA LEU A 440 5.29 -14.75 3.05
C LEU A 440 6.26 -15.04 1.91
N ASP A 441 5.74 -15.14 0.71
CA ASP A 441 6.50 -15.31 -0.53
C ASP A 441 6.42 -14.02 -1.34
N ARG A 442 7.56 -13.42 -1.60
CA ARG A 442 7.70 -12.31 -2.55
C ARG A 442 8.15 -12.87 -3.89
N VAL A 443 7.23 -12.90 -4.83
CA VAL A 443 7.48 -13.36 -6.19
C VAL A 443 7.97 -12.21 -7.05
N THR A 444 9.12 -12.39 -7.68
CA THR A 444 9.70 -11.39 -8.59
C THR A 444 10.03 -12.01 -9.94
N LEU A 445 9.86 -11.22 -10.99
CA LEU A 445 10.26 -11.58 -12.35
C LEU A 445 11.02 -10.40 -12.98
N TYR A 446 12.25 -10.64 -13.43
CA TYR A 446 13.13 -9.62 -14.04
C TYR A 446 13.29 -8.32 -13.22
N GLY A 447 13.26 -8.44 -11.89
CA GLY A 447 13.34 -7.30 -10.97
C GLY A 447 11.99 -6.65 -10.64
N LEU A 448 10.92 -7.03 -11.30
CA LEU A 448 9.56 -6.56 -10.99
C LEU A 448 8.95 -7.41 -9.88
N THR A 449 8.37 -6.76 -8.89
CA THR A 449 7.62 -7.46 -7.83
C THR A 449 6.21 -7.79 -8.34
N VAL A 450 6.01 -9.03 -8.75
CA VAL A 450 4.72 -9.53 -9.27
C VAL A 450 3.73 -9.71 -8.13
N ASN A 451 4.18 -10.36 -7.06
CA ASN A 451 3.41 -10.53 -5.84
C ASN A 451 4.28 -10.18 -4.62
N PRO A 452 3.95 -9.14 -3.85
CA PRO A 452 4.79 -8.70 -2.74
C PRO A 452 4.67 -9.58 -1.49
N LYS A 453 3.51 -10.21 -1.26
CA LYS A 453 3.20 -10.92 -0.01
C LYS A 453 2.17 -12.04 -0.23
N LYS A 454 2.58 -13.11 -0.86
CA LYS A 454 1.75 -14.31 -1.02
C LYS A 454 1.88 -15.18 0.23
N LYS A 455 0.78 -15.45 0.92
CA LYS A 455 0.79 -16.38 2.05
C LYS A 455 0.95 -17.82 1.56
N ILE A 456 1.96 -18.49 2.08
CA ILE A 456 2.28 -19.88 1.75
C ILE A 456 2.35 -20.74 3.02
N ASN A 457 2.15 -22.05 2.88
CA ASN A 457 2.40 -23.00 3.95
C ASN A 457 3.91 -23.21 4.07
N PHE A 458 4.51 -22.58 5.08
CA PHE A 458 5.96 -22.62 5.29
C PHE A 458 6.45 -24.01 5.70
N GLY A 459 5.59 -24.82 6.32
CA GLY A 459 5.91 -26.20 6.70
C GLY A 459 6.22 -27.17 5.56
N GLN A 460 5.88 -26.80 4.31
CA GLN A 460 6.24 -27.56 3.11
C GLN A 460 7.64 -27.18 2.56
N LEU A 461 8.10 -25.98 2.85
CA LEU A 461 9.38 -25.45 2.40
C LEU A 461 10.51 -25.80 3.36
N ASP A 462 10.31 -25.47 4.61
CA ASP A 462 11.25 -25.74 5.71
C ASP A 462 10.48 -26.37 6.87
N PRO A 463 10.35 -27.72 6.87
CA PRO A 463 9.65 -28.44 7.93
C PRO A 463 10.31 -28.27 9.30
N VAL A 464 11.64 -28.05 9.36
CA VAL A 464 12.40 -27.96 10.60
C VAL A 464 12.09 -26.64 11.30
N THR A 465 12.30 -25.53 10.61
CA THR A 465 11.98 -24.20 11.16
C THR A 465 10.47 -24.06 11.45
N ALA A 466 9.62 -24.58 10.59
CA ALA A 466 8.17 -24.57 10.83
C ALA A 466 7.78 -25.35 12.07
N ARG A 467 8.45 -26.49 12.34
CA ARG A 467 8.21 -27.28 13.55
C ARG A 467 8.63 -26.52 14.81
N GLU A 468 9.79 -25.89 14.77
CA GLU A 468 10.25 -25.06 15.90
C GLU A 468 9.27 -23.94 16.21
N ILE A 469 8.85 -23.15 15.20
CA ILE A 469 7.87 -22.08 15.37
C ILE A 469 6.52 -22.65 15.86
N PHE A 470 6.08 -23.80 15.33
CA PHE A 470 4.85 -24.46 15.77
C PHE A 470 4.89 -24.85 17.24
N ILE A 471 5.98 -25.48 17.70
CA ILE A 471 6.09 -25.89 19.10
C ILE A 471 6.18 -24.64 19.98
N ARG A 472 7.03 -23.66 19.68
CA ARG A 472 7.18 -22.45 20.47
C ARG A 472 5.88 -21.67 20.56
N SER A 473 5.34 -21.26 19.42
CA SER A 473 4.18 -20.35 19.44
C SER A 473 2.86 -21.07 19.74
N ALA A 474 2.63 -22.28 19.21
CA ALA A 474 1.38 -22.96 19.45
C ALA A 474 1.30 -23.67 20.79
N LEU A 475 2.37 -24.38 21.20
CA LEU A 475 2.32 -25.25 22.39
C LEU A 475 2.94 -24.59 23.62
N VAL A 476 4.08 -23.93 23.50
CA VAL A 476 4.76 -23.26 24.62
C VAL A 476 4.05 -21.96 24.99
N GLU A 477 3.86 -21.04 24.03
CA GLU A 477 3.11 -19.78 24.22
C GLU A 477 1.59 -19.98 24.30
N GLN A 478 1.10 -21.22 24.10
CA GLN A 478 -0.31 -21.62 24.19
C GLN A 478 -1.25 -20.89 23.21
N ASP A 479 -0.72 -20.44 22.06
CA ASP A 479 -1.55 -19.78 21.04
C ASP A 479 -2.19 -20.78 20.05
N ILE A 480 -2.86 -21.80 20.59
CA ILE A 480 -3.56 -22.82 19.81
C ILE A 480 -4.91 -23.18 20.46
N ASP A 481 -5.93 -23.37 19.64
CA ASP A 481 -7.20 -23.95 20.11
C ASP A 481 -7.15 -25.47 19.91
N LEU A 482 -6.67 -26.18 20.92
CA LEU A 482 -6.49 -27.62 20.91
C LEU A 482 -7.37 -28.27 22.01
N ARG A 483 -8.37 -29.07 21.59
CA ARG A 483 -9.33 -29.70 22.49
C ARG A 483 -8.93 -31.13 22.83
N VAL A 484 -7.75 -31.31 23.42
CA VAL A 484 -7.21 -32.62 23.84
C VAL A 484 -6.83 -32.60 25.30
N GLU A 485 -6.96 -33.77 25.97
CA GLU A 485 -6.86 -33.87 27.43
C GLU A 485 -5.48 -33.50 27.97
N PHE A 486 -4.39 -33.99 27.34
CA PHE A 486 -3.04 -33.69 27.82
C PHE A 486 -2.75 -32.18 27.80
N TYR A 487 -3.19 -31.49 26.76
CA TYR A 487 -2.93 -30.06 26.60
C TYR A 487 -3.69 -29.23 27.64
N ARG A 488 -4.94 -29.63 27.93
CA ARG A 488 -5.73 -29.00 28.98
C ARG A 488 -5.09 -29.18 30.37
N LYS A 489 -4.63 -30.43 30.66
CA LYS A 489 -3.92 -30.73 31.92
C LYS A 489 -2.61 -29.95 32.05
N ASN A 490 -1.78 -29.95 31.00
CA ASN A 490 -0.52 -29.21 30.99
C ASN A 490 -0.74 -27.73 31.22
N ARG A 491 -1.76 -27.16 30.58
CA ARG A 491 -2.14 -25.76 30.78
C ARG A 491 -2.54 -25.46 32.22
N GLN A 492 -3.31 -26.33 32.84
CA GLN A 492 -3.67 -26.18 34.27
C GLN A 492 -2.42 -26.19 35.18
N VAL A 493 -1.49 -27.10 34.92
CA VAL A 493 -0.24 -27.16 35.72
C VAL A 493 0.61 -25.90 35.51
N LEU A 494 0.73 -25.40 34.28
CA LEU A 494 1.43 -24.13 34.01
C LEU A 494 0.76 -22.94 34.68
N GLU A 495 -0.57 -22.85 34.63
CA GLU A 495 -1.35 -21.81 35.30
C GLU A 495 -1.16 -21.87 36.83
N GLU A 496 -1.11 -23.07 37.45
CA GLU A 496 -0.81 -23.23 38.86
C GLU A 496 0.59 -22.75 39.24
N ILE A 497 1.63 -23.09 38.41
CA ILE A 497 3.01 -22.67 38.70
C ILE A 497 3.16 -21.15 38.55
N ASN A 498 2.57 -20.57 37.49
CA ASN A 498 2.54 -19.11 37.31
C ASN A 498 1.87 -18.39 38.50
N LEU A 499 0.81 -18.99 39.08
CA LEU A 499 0.21 -18.47 40.29
C LEU A 499 1.15 -18.55 41.48
N LEU A 500 1.93 -19.65 41.60
CA LEU A 500 2.95 -19.77 42.65
C LEU A 500 4.07 -18.74 42.51
N GLU A 501 4.54 -18.46 41.30
CA GLU A 501 5.52 -17.39 41.02
C GLU A 501 4.98 -16.01 41.42
N SER A 502 3.72 -15.75 41.06
CA SER A 502 3.05 -14.48 41.42
C SER A 502 2.88 -14.34 42.94
N LYS A 503 2.55 -15.43 43.64
CA LYS A 503 2.40 -15.45 45.10
C LYS A 503 3.72 -15.26 45.85
N SER A 504 4.76 -15.97 45.39
CA SER A 504 6.10 -15.92 46.00
C SER A 504 6.93 -14.70 45.60
N ARG A 505 6.48 -13.95 44.62
CA ARG A 505 7.24 -12.85 43.96
C ARG A 505 8.60 -13.31 43.44
N ARG A 506 8.65 -14.52 42.92
CA ARG A 506 9.86 -15.13 42.30
C ARG A 506 9.57 -15.53 40.87
N LYS A 507 10.42 -15.14 39.91
CA LYS A 507 10.36 -15.54 38.50
C LYS A 507 11.25 -16.74 38.16
N ASP A 508 11.75 -17.44 39.15
CA ASP A 508 12.70 -18.55 39.00
C ASP A 508 12.09 -19.91 39.43
N ILE A 509 10.79 -20.01 39.58
CA ILE A 509 10.09 -21.25 39.92
C ILE A 509 9.77 -22.06 38.68
N LEU A 510 9.23 -21.43 37.63
CA LEU A 510 8.97 -22.09 36.37
C LEU A 510 10.28 -22.34 35.61
N VAL A 511 10.39 -23.45 34.94
CA VAL A 511 11.49 -23.73 34.02
C VAL A 511 11.40 -22.77 32.81
N ASP A 512 12.56 -22.53 32.16
CA ASP A 512 12.64 -21.68 30.99
C ASP A 512 11.77 -22.26 29.83
N GLU A 513 11.25 -21.39 28.97
CA GLU A 513 10.45 -21.78 27.79
C GLU A 513 11.19 -22.81 26.92
N ASP A 514 12.53 -22.74 26.86
CA ASP A 514 13.35 -23.71 26.13
C ASP A 514 13.19 -25.12 26.70
N ARG A 515 13.05 -25.29 28.00
CA ARG A 515 12.78 -26.60 28.61
C ARG A 515 11.42 -27.15 28.26
N ILE A 516 10.40 -26.28 28.19
CA ILE A 516 9.05 -26.66 27.75
C ILE A 516 9.09 -27.02 26.25
N TYR A 517 9.87 -26.28 25.48
CA TYR A 517 10.11 -26.59 24.06
C TYR A 517 10.74 -27.96 23.91
N ASP A 518 11.86 -28.24 24.62
CA ASP A 518 12.56 -29.52 24.57
C ASP A 518 11.63 -30.68 24.97
N PHE A 519 10.80 -30.50 25.99
CA PHE A 519 9.81 -31.48 26.40
C PHE A 519 8.88 -31.89 25.25
N TYR A 520 8.37 -30.94 24.49
CA TYR A 520 7.51 -31.24 23.33
C TYR A 520 8.33 -31.74 22.15
N ASP A 521 9.50 -31.18 21.91
CA ASP A 521 10.36 -31.54 20.78
C ASP A 521 10.81 -33.01 20.83
N GLU A 522 11.17 -33.51 22.00
CA GLU A 522 11.56 -34.91 22.21
C GLU A 522 10.40 -35.93 22.07
N ARG A 523 9.16 -35.50 22.35
CA ARG A 523 7.99 -36.40 22.45
C ARG A 523 7.08 -36.36 21.24
N ILE A 524 7.05 -35.25 20.50
CA ILE A 524 6.26 -35.09 19.28
C ILE A 524 7.11 -35.47 18.06
N PRO A 525 6.67 -36.35 17.17
CA PRO A 525 7.42 -36.79 15.99
C PRO A 525 7.87 -35.62 15.10
N ALA A 526 9.07 -35.71 14.52
CA ALA A 526 9.72 -34.66 13.74
C ALA A 526 8.88 -34.13 12.54
N HIS A 527 7.97 -34.93 11.99
CA HIS A 527 7.15 -34.55 10.86
C HIS A 527 5.90 -33.73 11.24
N ILE A 528 5.67 -33.47 12.52
CA ILE A 528 4.52 -32.72 13.03
C ILE A 528 4.89 -31.23 13.15
N ASN A 529 4.32 -30.40 12.28
CA ASN A 529 4.58 -28.96 12.22
C ASN A 529 3.30 -28.14 12.06
N SER A 530 2.14 -28.72 12.38
CA SER A 530 0.84 -28.05 12.27
C SER A 530 -0.19 -28.66 13.19
N LYS A 531 -1.24 -27.91 13.53
CA LYS A 531 -2.37 -28.38 14.35
C LYS A 531 -3.02 -29.63 13.76
N ALA A 532 -3.29 -29.63 12.45
CA ALA A 532 -3.94 -30.77 11.79
C ALA A 532 -3.10 -32.03 11.84
N ALA A 533 -1.78 -31.91 11.66
CA ALA A 533 -0.86 -33.04 11.77
C ALA A 533 -0.80 -33.56 13.22
N LEU A 534 -0.76 -32.66 14.20
CA LEU A 534 -0.78 -33.00 15.62
C LEU A 534 -2.07 -33.72 16.00
N GLU A 535 -3.24 -33.19 15.65
CA GLU A 535 -4.55 -33.80 15.93
C GLU A 535 -4.69 -35.18 15.28
N LYS A 536 -4.21 -35.33 14.03
CA LYS A 536 -4.23 -36.64 13.34
C LYS A 536 -3.33 -37.66 14.02
N TRP A 537 -2.18 -37.24 14.51
CA TRP A 537 -1.25 -38.12 15.23
C TRP A 537 -1.82 -38.50 16.59
N ILE A 538 -2.34 -37.58 17.38
CA ILE A 538 -2.97 -37.81 18.69
C ILE A 538 -4.10 -38.83 18.58
N LYS A 539 -4.97 -38.72 17.56
CA LYS A 539 -6.05 -39.70 17.33
C LYS A 539 -5.56 -41.12 17.10
N LYS A 540 -4.31 -41.33 16.71
CA LYS A 540 -3.68 -42.63 16.47
C LYS A 540 -2.72 -43.06 17.58
N ALA A 541 -2.42 -42.18 18.51
CA ALA A 541 -1.51 -42.42 19.61
C ALA A 541 -2.17 -43.36 20.66
N ASN A 542 -1.38 -44.26 21.22
CA ASN A 542 -1.80 -45.11 22.33
C ASN A 542 -1.67 -44.33 23.66
N ASP A 543 -2.28 -44.90 24.72
CA ASP A 543 -2.28 -44.27 26.04
C ASP A 543 -0.89 -44.02 26.60
N LYS A 544 0.11 -44.86 26.26
CA LYS A 544 1.50 -44.67 26.68
C LYS A 544 2.09 -43.38 26.10
N ILE A 545 1.83 -43.10 24.83
CA ILE A 545 2.28 -41.87 24.15
C ILE A 545 1.54 -40.65 24.72
N LEU A 546 0.21 -40.73 24.90
CA LEU A 546 -0.59 -39.66 25.43
C LEU A 546 -0.16 -39.30 26.88
N ASN A 547 0.14 -40.31 27.70
CA ASN A 547 0.64 -40.10 29.06
C ASN A 547 2.04 -39.53 29.10
N SER A 548 2.89 -39.79 28.11
CA SER A 548 4.23 -39.16 28.04
C SER A 548 4.17 -37.68 27.67
N LEU A 549 3.03 -37.19 27.14
CA LEU A 549 2.83 -35.75 26.85
C LEU A 549 2.29 -34.97 28.06
N LEU A 550 1.99 -35.63 29.17
CA LEU A 550 1.58 -34.98 30.41
C LEU A 550 2.81 -34.44 31.14
N MET A 551 2.81 -33.19 31.43
CA MET A 551 3.84 -32.54 32.26
C MET A 551 3.53 -32.71 33.75
N SER A 552 4.52 -33.08 34.51
CA SER A 552 4.40 -33.06 35.98
C SER A 552 4.85 -31.71 36.51
N LYS A 553 4.38 -31.42 37.74
CA LYS A 553 4.73 -30.17 38.43
C LYS A 553 6.23 -30.11 38.75
N GLU A 554 6.82 -31.28 39.07
CA GLU A 554 8.25 -31.44 39.37
C GLU A 554 9.14 -31.20 38.14
N GLU A 555 8.67 -31.57 36.94
CA GLU A 555 9.41 -31.35 35.65
C GLU A 555 9.42 -29.86 35.26
N LEU A 556 8.35 -29.14 35.63
CA LEU A 556 8.18 -27.73 35.29
C LEU A 556 8.69 -26.75 36.34
N MET A 557 9.06 -27.22 37.52
CA MET A 557 9.61 -26.40 38.59
C MET A 557 11.13 -26.52 38.66
N LYS A 558 11.82 -25.37 38.57
CA LYS A 558 13.28 -25.27 38.68
C LYS A 558 13.72 -25.29 40.14
N HIS A 559 12.90 -24.72 41.05
CA HIS A 559 13.09 -24.71 42.48
C HIS A 559 11.79 -25.00 43.20
N GLY A 560 11.84 -25.67 44.33
CA GLY A 560 10.68 -25.89 45.19
C GLY A 560 10.09 -24.59 45.72
N ALA A 561 8.79 -24.47 45.67
CA ALA A 561 8.07 -23.33 46.29
C ALA A 561 7.87 -23.52 47.81
N GLU A 562 8.97 -23.87 48.53
CA GLU A 562 8.94 -24.02 49.98
C GLU A 562 8.51 -22.70 50.65
N GLY A 563 7.45 -22.72 51.42
CA GLY A 563 6.90 -21.53 52.11
C GLY A 563 5.75 -20.85 51.41
N VAL A 564 5.28 -21.28 50.24
CA VAL A 564 4.06 -20.73 49.59
C VAL A 564 2.89 -21.64 49.94
N THR A 565 2.31 -21.41 51.13
CA THR A 565 1.10 -22.11 51.59
C THR A 565 -0.15 -21.25 51.38
N GLU A 566 -1.34 -21.89 51.37
CA GLU A 566 -2.60 -21.17 51.24
C GLU A 566 -2.90 -20.29 52.51
N GLU A 567 -2.30 -20.63 53.65
CA GLU A 567 -2.36 -19.80 54.84
C GLU A 567 -1.57 -18.48 54.66
N GLN A 568 -0.44 -18.53 53.99
CA GLN A 568 0.37 -17.32 53.75
C GLN A 568 -0.13 -16.48 52.57
N PHE A 569 -0.64 -17.14 51.53
CA PHE A 569 -1.15 -16.48 50.33
C PHE A 569 -2.56 -16.97 49.98
N PRO A 570 -3.58 -16.56 50.78
CA PRO A 570 -4.95 -17.00 50.61
C PRO A 570 -5.54 -16.51 49.28
N ASN A 571 -6.41 -17.31 48.68
CA ASN A 571 -7.13 -16.92 47.47
C ASN A 571 -8.34 -16.02 47.76
N ARG A 572 -8.72 -15.95 49.03
CA ARG A 572 -9.83 -15.11 49.51
C ARG A 572 -9.49 -14.52 50.85
N ILE A 573 -10.05 -13.34 51.16
CA ILE A 573 -9.99 -12.69 52.46
C ILE A 573 -11.42 -12.36 52.94
N ILE A 574 -11.67 -12.58 54.21
CA ILE A 574 -12.95 -12.24 54.82
C ILE A 574 -12.79 -10.92 55.58
N ILE A 575 -13.65 -9.95 55.30
CA ILE A 575 -13.72 -8.65 55.94
C ILE A 575 -15.19 -8.38 56.28
N ASP A 576 -15.51 -8.16 57.53
CA ASP A 576 -16.88 -7.93 58.04
C ASP A 576 -17.89 -8.97 57.47
N ASP A 577 -17.57 -10.28 57.55
CA ASP A 577 -18.33 -11.45 57.07
C ASP A 577 -18.48 -11.54 55.54
N ILE A 578 -17.88 -10.65 54.76
CA ILE A 578 -17.89 -10.68 53.31
C ILE A 578 -16.58 -11.29 52.78
N SER A 579 -16.72 -12.28 51.92
CA SER A 579 -15.57 -12.95 51.24
C SER A 579 -15.18 -12.25 49.94
N PHE A 580 -13.97 -11.70 49.89
CA PHE A 580 -13.39 -11.04 48.73
C PHE A 580 -12.33 -11.94 48.08
N GLN A 581 -12.30 -11.98 46.77
CA GLN A 581 -11.29 -12.69 45.98
C GLN A 581 -9.99 -11.89 45.97
N LEU A 582 -8.85 -12.59 46.11
CA LEU A 582 -7.51 -12.05 45.98
C LEU A 582 -6.81 -12.62 44.74
N ASP A 583 -6.23 -11.71 43.96
CA ASP A 583 -5.40 -12.01 42.83
C ASP A 583 -3.97 -11.55 43.09
N TYR A 584 -2.97 -12.36 42.69
CA TYR A 584 -1.55 -12.08 42.88
C TYR A 584 -0.89 -11.81 41.52
N HIS A 585 -0.13 -10.73 41.45
CA HIS A 585 0.58 -10.38 40.22
C HIS A 585 2.00 -9.95 40.57
N PHE A 586 3.00 -10.50 39.84
CA PHE A 586 4.38 -10.13 40.00
C PHE A 586 4.98 -9.60 38.70
N GLU A 587 4.96 -8.29 38.55
CA GLU A 587 5.57 -7.58 37.43
C GLU A 587 5.99 -6.18 37.90
N PRO A 588 7.25 -6.02 38.34
CA PRO A 588 7.72 -4.74 38.88
C PRO A 588 7.51 -3.60 37.87
N GLY A 589 6.86 -2.52 38.31
CA GLY A 589 6.51 -1.38 37.45
C GLY A 589 5.11 -1.46 36.83
N ASN A 590 4.43 -2.57 36.87
CA ASN A 590 3.03 -2.68 36.48
C ASN A 590 2.10 -2.12 37.59
N PRO A 591 1.05 -1.33 37.23
CA PRO A 591 0.06 -0.85 38.21
C PRO A 591 -0.61 -1.96 39.04
N LYS A 592 -0.66 -3.20 38.50
CA LYS A 592 -1.24 -4.37 39.20
C LYS A 592 -0.25 -5.14 40.05
N ASP A 593 1.05 -4.76 40.08
CA ASP A 593 2.05 -5.50 40.86
C ASP A 593 1.69 -5.57 42.34
N GLY A 594 1.73 -6.77 42.96
CA GLY A 594 1.35 -7.05 44.33
C GLY A 594 0.07 -7.86 44.45
N VAL A 595 -0.70 -7.59 45.49
CA VAL A 595 -2.00 -8.24 45.79
C VAL A 595 -3.14 -7.32 45.42
N THR A 596 -4.09 -7.86 44.65
CA THR A 596 -5.32 -7.15 44.25
C THR A 596 -6.52 -7.81 44.90
N ILE A 597 -7.32 -7.03 45.64
CA ILE A 597 -8.63 -7.43 46.14
C ILE A 597 -9.69 -7.03 45.12
N THR A 598 -10.56 -7.97 44.75
CA THR A 598 -11.69 -7.69 43.83
C THR A 598 -12.92 -7.39 44.67
N ALA A 599 -13.40 -6.14 44.63
CA ALA A 599 -14.56 -5.65 45.38
C ALA A 599 -15.72 -5.30 44.41
N PRO A 600 -16.89 -5.92 44.56
CA PRO A 600 -18.10 -5.42 43.95
C PRO A 600 -18.39 -3.98 44.34
N LEU A 601 -18.90 -3.16 43.41
CA LEU A 601 -19.15 -1.73 43.62
C LEU A 601 -19.98 -1.46 44.88
N VAL A 602 -21.00 -2.29 45.14
CA VAL A 602 -21.91 -2.17 46.30
C VAL A 602 -21.21 -2.43 47.64
N THR A 603 -20.09 -3.15 47.66
CA THR A 603 -19.37 -3.48 48.90
C THR A 603 -18.18 -2.56 49.15
N LEU A 604 -17.89 -1.61 48.24
CA LEU A 604 -16.71 -0.76 48.33
C LEU A 604 -16.67 0.11 49.59
N ASN A 605 -17.82 0.57 50.06
CA ASN A 605 -17.94 1.38 51.28
C ASN A 605 -17.79 0.57 52.58
N GLN A 606 -17.83 -0.76 52.49
CA GLN A 606 -17.64 -1.64 53.65
C GLN A 606 -16.17 -1.98 53.90
N LEU A 607 -15.32 -1.74 52.91
CA LEU A 607 -13.87 -1.89 53.07
C LEU A 607 -13.30 -0.76 53.93
N LYS A 608 -12.36 -1.12 54.83
CA LYS A 608 -11.65 -0.20 55.72
C LYS A 608 -10.16 -0.17 55.33
N GLN A 609 -9.56 1.02 55.14
CA GLN A 609 -8.15 1.19 54.78
C GLN A 609 -7.22 0.53 55.80
N ASP A 610 -7.56 0.60 57.08
CA ASP A 610 -6.76 -0.02 58.16
C ASP A 610 -6.67 -1.53 58.01
N ARG A 611 -7.77 -2.19 57.63
CA ARG A 611 -7.78 -3.65 57.36
C ARG A 611 -6.93 -4.03 56.11
N LEU A 612 -7.02 -3.23 55.07
CA LEU A 612 -6.23 -3.45 53.83
C LEU A 612 -4.72 -3.22 54.05
N ASN A 613 -4.35 -2.38 55.00
CA ASN A 613 -2.96 -2.12 55.35
C ASN A 613 -2.24 -3.36 55.91
N TRP A 614 -2.94 -4.32 56.51
CA TRP A 614 -2.35 -5.57 57.01
C TRP A 614 -1.95 -6.54 55.89
N LEU A 615 -2.35 -6.28 54.65
CA LEU A 615 -1.99 -7.07 53.49
C LEU A 615 -2.31 -8.59 53.69
N VAL A 616 -1.50 -9.48 53.08
CA VAL A 616 -1.58 -10.94 53.31
C VAL A 616 -0.39 -11.43 54.10
N PRO A 617 -0.52 -12.52 54.88
CA PRO A 617 0.54 -12.97 55.79
C PRO A 617 1.90 -13.16 55.12
N GLY A 618 1.94 -13.73 53.89
CA GLY A 618 3.17 -13.99 53.18
C GLY A 618 3.95 -12.75 52.71
N MET A 619 3.31 -11.58 52.67
CA MET A 619 3.96 -10.30 52.28
C MET A 619 4.14 -9.35 53.47
N LEU A 620 3.59 -9.71 54.62
CA LEU A 620 3.58 -8.83 55.82
C LEU A 620 4.97 -8.65 56.43
N GLU A 621 5.82 -9.71 56.48
CA GLU A 621 7.20 -9.62 56.97
C GLU A 621 8.05 -8.64 56.14
N GLU A 622 7.91 -8.69 54.78
CA GLU A 622 8.57 -7.74 53.90
C GLU A 622 8.14 -6.29 54.16
N LYS A 623 6.81 -6.09 54.33
CA LYS A 623 6.24 -4.78 54.63
C LYS A 623 6.73 -4.24 55.99
N LEU A 624 6.73 -5.06 57.02
CA LEU A 624 7.26 -4.70 58.35
C LEU A 624 8.75 -4.34 58.27
N THR A 625 9.54 -5.15 57.57
CA THR A 625 10.96 -4.89 57.35
C THR A 625 11.18 -3.55 56.64
N HIS A 626 10.38 -3.26 55.61
CA HIS A 626 10.46 -1.99 54.88
C HIS A 626 10.11 -0.80 55.75
N LEU A 627 8.99 -0.87 56.48
CA LEU A 627 8.54 0.19 57.41
C LEU A 627 9.61 0.53 58.45
N ILE A 628 10.20 -0.47 59.08
CA ILE A 628 11.27 -0.27 60.10
C ILE A 628 12.51 0.34 59.45
N LYS A 629 12.91 -0.14 58.25
CA LYS A 629 14.09 0.39 57.53
C LYS A 629 13.95 1.85 57.10
N ALA A 630 12.73 2.27 56.80
CA ALA A 630 12.44 3.61 56.35
C ALA A 630 12.27 4.65 57.46
N LEU A 631 12.23 4.24 58.72
CA LEU A 631 12.24 5.14 59.86
C LEU A 631 13.46 6.09 59.89
N PRO A 632 13.35 7.28 60.47
CA PRO A 632 14.47 8.22 60.58
C PRO A 632 15.71 7.57 61.20
N LYS A 633 16.91 7.88 60.72
CA LYS A 633 18.16 7.22 61.10
C LYS A 633 18.43 7.14 62.60
N LYS A 634 18.00 8.17 63.37
CA LYS A 634 18.15 8.20 64.83
C LYS A 634 17.30 7.11 65.51
N THR A 635 16.07 6.92 65.03
CA THR A 635 15.11 5.95 65.60
C THR A 635 15.43 4.53 65.15
N ARG A 636 15.76 4.36 63.83
CA ARG A 636 16.08 3.05 63.25
C ARG A 636 17.26 2.34 63.87
N LYS A 637 18.25 3.06 64.41
CA LYS A 637 19.44 2.44 65.03
C LYS A 637 19.08 1.51 66.22
N ASN A 638 17.93 1.69 66.85
CA ASN A 638 17.46 0.90 67.96
C ASN A 638 16.81 -0.42 67.55
N PHE A 639 16.61 -0.60 66.19
CA PHE A 639 15.97 -1.78 65.62
C PHE A 639 16.87 -2.54 64.67
N VAL A 640 18.11 -2.85 65.09
CA VAL A 640 19.13 -3.59 64.32
C VAL A 640 19.46 -4.89 65.02
N PRO A 641 19.39 -6.05 64.32
CA PRO A 641 19.05 -6.23 62.89
C PRO A 641 17.54 -6.14 62.60
N VAL A 642 17.17 -5.35 61.60
CA VAL A 642 15.76 -5.08 61.25
C VAL A 642 14.92 -6.33 60.93
N PRO A 643 15.45 -7.36 60.19
CA PRO A 643 14.68 -8.57 59.94
C PRO A 643 14.28 -9.37 61.17
N GLU A 644 15.08 -9.35 62.23
CA GLU A 644 14.73 -10.04 63.51
C GLU A 644 13.57 -9.35 64.25
N PHE A 645 13.55 -8.01 64.23
CA PHE A 645 12.41 -7.24 64.75
C PHE A 645 11.15 -7.45 63.93
N ALA A 646 11.24 -7.53 62.63
CA ALA A 646 10.11 -7.85 61.77
C ALA A 646 9.54 -9.25 62.04
N LYS A 647 10.41 -10.26 62.22
CA LYS A 647 9.99 -11.61 62.63
C LYS A 647 9.36 -11.67 64.02
N ALA A 648 9.92 -10.94 64.99
CA ALA A 648 9.35 -10.86 66.31
C ALA A 648 7.95 -10.20 66.30
N LEU A 649 7.78 -9.14 65.49
CA LEU A 649 6.45 -8.55 65.25
C LEU A 649 5.47 -9.54 64.64
N MET A 650 5.92 -10.33 63.65
CA MET A 650 5.06 -11.36 63.02
C MET A 650 4.56 -12.40 64.05
N GLN A 651 5.38 -12.76 65.02
CA GLN A 651 5.03 -13.71 66.08
C GLN A 651 4.07 -13.12 67.16
N SER A 652 4.02 -11.80 67.31
CA SER A 652 3.15 -11.13 68.26
C SER A 652 1.77 -10.76 67.73
N ILE A 653 1.53 -10.91 66.39
CA ILE A 653 0.25 -10.53 65.74
C ILE A 653 -0.79 -11.61 65.99
N ASN A 654 -1.92 -11.23 66.61
CA ASN A 654 -3.12 -12.06 66.77
C ASN A 654 -4.22 -11.65 65.76
N ALA A 655 -5.27 -12.47 65.62
CA ALA A 655 -6.35 -12.20 64.67
C ALA A 655 -7.10 -10.86 64.99
N GLU A 656 -7.29 -10.56 66.29
CA GLU A 656 -7.95 -9.35 66.75
C GLU A 656 -7.16 -8.07 66.40
N ASP A 657 -5.83 -8.13 66.36
CA ASP A 657 -4.98 -6.98 66.09
C ASP A 657 -5.16 -6.47 64.65
N LYS A 658 -5.54 -7.36 63.72
CA LYS A 658 -5.71 -7.05 62.27
C LYS A 658 -6.96 -6.21 62.00
N GLU A 659 -7.84 -6.03 62.94
CA GLU A 659 -8.99 -5.14 62.79
C GLU A 659 -8.66 -3.68 63.15
N GLY A 660 -7.52 -3.46 63.80
CA GLY A 660 -7.04 -2.16 64.24
C GLY A 660 -6.01 -1.52 63.29
N ALA A 661 -5.62 -0.28 63.61
CA ALA A 661 -4.64 0.46 62.83
C ALA A 661 -3.24 -0.17 62.97
N MET A 662 -2.72 -0.77 61.84
CA MET A 662 -1.43 -1.47 61.78
C MET A 662 -0.25 -0.66 62.31
N LEU A 663 -0.13 0.62 62.00
CA LEU A 663 0.98 1.47 62.43
C LEU A 663 0.95 1.73 63.96
N SER A 664 -0.24 1.80 64.56
CA SER A 664 -0.41 1.93 66.02
C SER A 664 0.06 0.68 66.74
N PHE A 665 -0.31 -0.49 66.24
CA PHE A 665 0.14 -1.78 66.77
C PHE A 665 1.66 -1.91 66.74
N ILE A 666 2.26 -1.63 65.53
CA ILE A 666 3.72 -1.70 65.30
C ILE A 666 4.45 -0.76 66.29
N SER A 667 3.97 0.47 66.45
CA SER A 667 4.56 1.46 67.43
C SER A 667 4.53 0.96 68.82
N GLN A 668 3.42 0.37 69.23
CA GLN A 668 3.21 -0.16 70.61
C GLN A 668 4.14 -1.37 70.87
N GLU A 669 4.21 -2.32 69.90
CA GLU A 669 5.03 -3.51 70.08
C GLU A 669 6.53 -3.19 70.05
N LEU A 670 6.97 -2.33 69.12
CA LEU A 670 8.39 -1.88 69.06
C LEU A 670 8.76 -1.08 70.33
N ARG A 671 7.83 -0.29 70.90
CA ARG A 671 8.03 0.37 72.22
C ARG A 671 8.15 -0.66 73.33
N ARG A 672 7.33 -1.71 73.28
CA ARG A 672 7.39 -2.81 74.27
C ARG A 672 8.72 -3.54 74.25
N MET A 673 9.27 -3.76 73.04
CA MET A 673 10.53 -4.48 72.89
C MET A 673 11.79 -3.66 73.18
N THR A 674 11.76 -2.35 72.94
CA THR A 674 12.95 -1.50 73.04
C THR A 674 12.86 -0.28 73.93
N GLY A 675 11.66 0.10 74.36
CA GLY A 675 11.39 1.32 75.11
C GLY A 675 11.39 2.61 74.25
N VAL A 676 11.57 2.51 72.95
CA VAL A 676 11.65 3.64 72.04
C VAL A 676 10.24 4.02 71.51
N GLU A 677 9.88 5.28 71.68
CA GLU A 677 8.59 5.79 71.22
C GLU A 677 8.68 6.21 69.71
N ILE A 678 7.74 5.76 68.93
CA ILE A 678 7.60 6.11 67.52
C ILE A 678 6.30 6.89 67.36
N THR A 679 6.42 8.18 66.96
CA THR A 679 5.24 9.05 66.81
C THR A 679 4.58 8.84 65.46
N ARG A 680 3.31 9.27 65.31
CA ARG A 680 2.54 9.14 64.07
C ARG A 680 3.18 9.93 62.91
N GLU A 681 3.81 11.08 63.16
CA GLU A 681 4.50 11.92 62.20
C GLU A 681 5.69 11.18 61.56
N MET A 682 6.41 10.36 62.36
CA MET A 682 7.55 9.59 61.84
C MET A 682 7.13 8.56 60.79
N TRP A 683 5.90 8.05 60.84
CA TRP A 683 5.34 7.14 59.87
C TRP A 683 4.84 7.85 58.57
N GLN A 684 4.42 9.11 58.67
CA GLN A 684 3.93 9.87 57.50
C GLN A 684 5.00 10.16 56.46
N GLU A 685 6.28 10.17 56.85
CA GLU A 685 7.41 10.38 55.95
C GLU A 685 7.94 9.09 55.32
N VAL A 686 7.35 7.93 55.58
CA VAL A 686 7.81 6.62 55.11
C VAL A 686 7.12 6.27 53.79
N PRO A 687 7.81 6.32 52.64
CA PRO A 687 7.22 5.87 51.39
C PRO A 687 7.12 4.33 51.37
N VAL A 688 5.90 3.81 51.17
CA VAL A 688 5.66 2.37 51.07
C VAL A 688 5.64 1.99 49.57
N PRO A 689 6.44 1.01 49.12
CA PRO A 689 6.41 0.53 47.75
C PRO A 689 5.01 0.07 47.33
N ALA A 690 4.64 0.33 46.07
CA ALA A 690 3.29 0.07 45.59
C ALA A 690 2.84 -1.39 45.78
N HIS A 691 3.74 -2.36 45.56
CA HIS A 691 3.42 -3.78 45.76
C HIS A 691 3.15 -4.21 47.22
N LEU A 692 3.57 -3.42 48.18
CA LEU A 692 3.27 -3.62 49.61
C LEU A 692 1.99 -2.89 50.08
N LEU A 693 1.23 -2.33 49.16
CA LEU A 693 -0.09 -1.76 49.35
C LEU A 693 -1.12 -2.60 48.59
N MET A 694 -2.24 -2.93 49.24
CA MET A 694 -3.34 -3.66 48.61
C MET A 694 -3.89 -2.85 47.43
N ASN A 695 -3.92 -3.43 46.25
CA ASN A 695 -4.61 -2.86 45.12
C ASN A 695 -6.10 -3.26 45.17
N ILE A 696 -6.99 -2.34 44.86
CA ILE A 696 -8.44 -2.56 44.91
C ILE A 696 -8.95 -2.51 43.46
N ARG A 697 -9.58 -3.58 43.03
CA ARG A 697 -10.24 -3.69 41.74
C ARG A 697 -11.76 -3.62 41.97
N VAL A 698 -12.39 -2.59 41.45
CA VAL A 698 -13.83 -2.40 41.55
C VAL A 698 -14.50 -3.02 40.34
N VAL A 699 -15.55 -3.82 40.58
CA VAL A 699 -16.33 -4.49 39.51
C VAL A 699 -17.82 -4.24 39.72
N ASP A 700 -18.60 -4.27 38.64
CA ASP A 700 -20.06 -4.24 38.68
C ASP A 700 -20.65 -5.61 39.10
N GLU A 701 -21.96 -5.72 39.12
CA GLU A 701 -22.69 -6.95 39.50
C GLU A 701 -22.42 -8.11 38.53
N ASN A 702 -22.02 -7.82 37.27
CA ASN A 702 -21.67 -8.80 36.24
C ASN A 702 -20.17 -9.14 36.21
N GLY A 703 -19.38 -8.61 37.16
CA GLY A 703 -17.93 -8.79 37.22
C GLY A 703 -17.13 -7.92 36.20
N LYS A 704 -17.78 -6.95 35.54
CA LYS A 704 -17.12 -6.03 34.63
C LYS A 704 -16.28 -5.01 35.38
N PHE A 705 -15.08 -4.78 34.96
CA PHE A 705 -14.14 -3.84 35.53
C PHE A 705 -14.65 -2.39 35.43
N LEU A 706 -14.64 -1.68 36.53
CA LEU A 706 -15.02 -0.28 36.64
C LEU A 706 -13.83 0.63 36.92
N GLY A 707 -12.90 0.19 37.76
CA GLY A 707 -11.71 0.95 38.11
C GLY A 707 -10.81 0.23 39.07
N ALA A 708 -9.58 0.71 39.31
CA ALA A 708 -8.68 0.17 40.30
C ALA A 708 -7.75 1.24 40.89
N GLY A 709 -7.33 1.03 42.14
CA GLY A 709 -6.41 1.91 42.84
C GLY A 709 -5.97 1.35 44.19
N ARG A 710 -5.02 2.03 44.83
CA ARG A 710 -4.50 1.64 46.15
C ARG A 710 -4.95 2.57 47.27
N ASP A 711 -5.62 3.66 46.91
CA ASP A 711 -6.21 4.62 47.83
C ASP A 711 -7.73 4.36 47.86
N LEU A 712 -8.17 3.71 48.94
CA LEU A 712 -9.57 3.35 49.15
C LEU A 712 -10.45 4.60 49.27
N ILE A 713 -9.98 5.63 49.95
CA ILE A 713 -10.75 6.87 50.20
C ILE A 713 -11.03 7.56 48.86
N LYS A 714 -10.00 7.63 47.99
CA LYS A 714 -10.14 8.17 46.64
C LYS A 714 -11.13 7.35 45.81
N LEU A 715 -11.00 6.02 45.81
CA LEU A 715 -11.94 5.15 45.08
C LEU A 715 -13.38 5.28 45.59
N GLN A 716 -13.59 5.33 46.88
CA GLN A 716 -14.91 5.54 47.46
C GLN A 716 -15.51 6.89 47.05
N SER A 717 -14.68 7.94 46.97
CA SER A 717 -15.10 9.25 46.47
C SER A 717 -15.41 9.23 44.97
N ASP A 718 -14.49 8.65 44.14
CA ASP A 718 -14.64 8.57 42.68
C ASP A 718 -15.88 7.77 42.26
N PHE A 719 -16.23 6.73 43.01
CA PHE A 719 -17.39 5.88 42.76
C PHE A 719 -18.64 6.22 43.63
N ALA A 720 -18.61 7.28 44.42
CA ALA A 720 -19.69 7.61 45.37
C ALA A 720 -21.07 7.72 44.69
N GLN A 721 -21.15 8.33 43.49
CA GLN A 721 -22.38 8.41 42.73
C GLN A 721 -22.81 7.04 42.17
N GLN A 722 -21.86 6.25 41.67
CA GLN A 722 -22.17 4.93 41.07
C GLN A 722 -22.58 3.93 42.17
N ILE A 723 -21.97 4.01 43.36
CA ILE A 723 -22.35 3.19 44.51
C ILE A 723 -23.80 3.53 44.95
N LYS A 724 -24.14 4.81 44.97
CA LYS A 724 -25.50 5.26 45.25
C LYS A 724 -26.51 4.72 44.25
N LEU A 725 -26.10 4.57 43.01
CA LEU A 725 -26.91 4.06 41.90
C LEU A 725 -27.11 2.55 41.97
N ALA A 726 -26.02 1.80 42.23
CA ALA A 726 -26.04 0.34 42.31
C ALA A 726 -26.91 -0.18 43.49
N LEU A 727 -27.06 0.61 44.51
CA LEU A 727 -27.87 0.25 45.71
C LEU A 727 -29.38 0.45 45.51
N ALA A 728 -29.87 0.71 44.29
CA ALA A 728 -31.21 1.18 44.07
C ALA A 728 -32.01 0.40 43.01
N VAL A 729 -33.28 0.07 43.33
CA VAL A 729 -34.23 -0.71 42.53
C VAL A 729 -34.89 0.12 41.40
N GLU A 730 -35.25 -0.52 40.26
CA GLU A 730 -35.88 0.05 39.07
C GLU A 730 -36.95 1.12 39.33
N VAL A 731 -36.89 2.23 38.58
CA VAL A 731 -37.89 3.29 38.60
C VAL A 731 -38.52 3.36 37.21
N ASP A 732 -39.85 3.31 37.20
CA ASP A 732 -40.64 3.59 36.02
C ASP A 732 -40.60 5.11 35.75
N SER A 733 -39.80 5.53 34.75
CA SER A 733 -39.64 6.95 34.37
C SER A 733 -40.06 7.21 32.94
N PRO A 734 -40.82 8.26 32.67
CA PRO A 734 -41.20 8.64 31.27
C PRO A 734 -39.97 9.00 30.41
N PHE A 735 -38.77 9.15 31.00
CA PHE A 735 -37.51 9.46 30.33
C PHE A 735 -36.59 8.22 30.15
N GLU A 736 -37.15 7.02 30.29
CA GLU A 736 -36.55 5.74 29.89
C GLU A 736 -37.38 5.11 28.79
N ARG A 737 -37.06 5.46 27.52
CA ARG A 737 -37.80 4.99 26.33
C ARG A 737 -36.85 4.57 25.24
N ASP A 738 -37.13 3.45 24.63
CA ASP A 738 -36.37 2.92 23.47
C ASP A 738 -37.07 3.24 22.15
N GLU A 739 -36.30 3.23 21.06
CA GLU A 739 -36.79 3.37 19.66
C GLU A 739 -37.53 4.68 19.34
N ILE A 740 -36.98 5.82 19.70
CA ILE A 740 -37.52 7.14 19.35
C ILE A 740 -37.22 7.45 17.89
N THR A 741 -38.22 7.86 17.11
CA THR A 741 -38.09 8.21 15.68
C THR A 741 -38.45 9.67 15.35
N ASP A 742 -39.05 10.41 16.26
CA ASP A 742 -39.32 11.84 16.19
C ASP A 742 -39.36 12.41 17.62
N TRP A 743 -39.46 13.73 17.77
CA TRP A 743 -39.67 14.39 19.03
C TRP A 743 -41.12 14.22 19.50
N ASP A 744 -41.42 13.10 20.14
CA ASP A 744 -42.77 12.69 20.56
C ASP A 744 -42.99 12.84 22.09
N PHE A 745 -42.12 13.59 22.77
CA PHE A 745 -42.22 13.98 24.17
C PHE A 745 -42.32 15.51 24.29
N GLU A 746 -43.07 16.01 25.33
CA GLU A 746 -43.36 17.43 25.44
C GLU A 746 -42.16 18.26 25.85
N GLU A 747 -41.47 17.88 26.91
CA GLU A 747 -40.33 18.60 27.46
C GLU A 747 -39.20 17.62 27.86
N LEU A 748 -37.96 18.01 27.64
CA LEU A 748 -36.78 17.34 28.12
C LEU A 748 -36.15 18.20 29.24
N PRO A 749 -36.40 17.94 30.51
CA PRO A 749 -35.89 18.78 31.57
C PRO A 749 -34.36 18.74 31.64
N THR A 750 -33.75 19.83 32.10
CA THR A 750 -32.32 19.94 32.24
C THR A 750 -31.77 18.99 33.31
N GLU A 751 -32.54 18.76 34.34
CA GLU A 751 -32.25 17.84 35.47
C GLU A 751 -33.52 17.42 36.13
N LEU A 752 -33.54 16.28 36.79
CA LEU A 752 -34.66 15.79 37.64
C LEU A 752 -34.09 15.00 38.83
N GLU A 753 -34.80 15.08 39.91
CA GLU A 753 -34.49 14.31 41.14
C GLU A 753 -35.18 12.95 41.08
N VAL A 754 -34.41 11.89 41.13
CA VAL A 754 -34.89 10.50 41.13
C VAL A 754 -34.62 9.89 42.49
N ASN A 755 -35.67 9.41 43.16
CA ASN A 755 -35.51 8.70 44.42
C ASN A 755 -35.20 7.23 44.12
N ARG A 756 -33.99 6.79 44.51
CA ARG A 756 -33.56 5.39 44.41
C ARG A 756 -33.05 4.90 45.81
N GLY A 757 -33.76 3.98 46.36
CA GLY A 757 -33.38 3.40 47.67
C GLY A 757 -33.39 4.38 48.87
N GLY A 758 -34.21 5.47 48.81
CA GLY A 758 -34.33 6.48 49.87
C GLY A 758 -33.36 7.65 49.74
N VAL A 759 -32.57 7.74 48.65
CA VAL A 759 -31.66 8.87 48.40
C VAL A 759 -32.10 9.57 47.10
N LEU A 760 -32.24 10.90 47.16
CA LEU A 760 -32.51 11.76 46.01
C LEU A 760 -31.22 11.98 45.22
N ILE A 761 -31.23 11.63 43.94
CA ILE A 761 -30.10 11.77 43.05
C ILE A 761 -30.52 12.62 41.85
N THR A 762 -29.70 13.58 41.46
CA THR A 762 -29.90 14.37 40.22
C THR A 762 -29.56 13.53 39.02
N ALA A 763 -30.50 13.37 38.12
CA ALA A 763 -30.35 12.70 36.81
C ALA A 763 -30.59 13.69 35.67
N TYR A 764 -29.95 13.46 34.56
CA TYR A 764 -29.97 14.29 33.36
C TYR A 764 -30.56 13.49 32.20
N PRO A 765 -31.81 13.72 31.78
CA PRO A 765 -32.39 13.05 30.61
C PRO A 765 -31.61 13.39 29.34
N ALA A 766 -31.25 12.37 28.57
CA ALA A 766 -30.46 12.49 27.36
C ALA A 766 -31.04 11.66 26.21
N ILE A 767 -30.93 12.19 24.99
CA ILE A 767 -31.23 11.46 23.76
C ILE A 767 -29.96 10.72 23.36
N VAL A 768 -29.99 9.39 23.37
CA VAL A 768 -28.80 8.53 23.21
C VAL A 768 -28.95 7.64 21.98
N VAL A 769 -27.88 7.41 21.23
CA VAL A 769 -27.83 6.41 20.15
C VAL A 769 -27.18 5.12 20.66
N HIS A 770 -27.89 4.01 20.48
CA HIS A 770 -27.36 2.68 20.75
C HIS A 770 -27.73 1.74 19.59
N ASP A 771 -26.73 1.11 18.96
CA ASP A 771 -26.91 0.17 17.83
C ASP A 771 -27.84 0.70 16.70
N ASP A 772 -27.66 1.98 16.30
CA ASP A 772 -28.48 2.72 15.32
C ASP A 772 -29.92 3.07 15.77
N ALA A 773 -30.37 2.64 16.94
CA ALA A 773 -31.64 3.08 17.55
C ALA A 773 -31.41 4.32 18.43
N ILE A 774 -32.41 5.20 18.47
CA ILE A 774 -32.39 6.38 19.32
C ILE A 774 -33.26 6.09 20.53
N SER A 775 -32.75 6.34 21.72
CA SER A 775 -33.43 6.10 23.00
C SER A 775 -33.36 7.34 23.89
N LEU A 776 -34.33 7.51 24.76
CA LEU A 776 -34.27 8.48 25.85
C LEU A 776 -33.81 7.75 27.10
N LYS A 777 -32.71 8.22 27.70
CA LYS A 777 -32.11 7.59 28.90
C LYS A 777 -31.77 8.62 29.98
N LEU A 778 -31.83 8.19 31.20
CA LEU A 778 -31.40 8.99 32.36
C LEU A 778 -29.89 8.82 32.58
N MET A 779 -29.14 9.89 32.50
CA MET A 779 -27.69 9.92 32.74
C MET A 779 -27.42 10.67 34.03
N PHE A 780 -26.28 10.41 34.66
CA PHE A 780 -25.92 10.93 35.96
C PHE A 780 -24.69 11.85 35.94
N ASP A 781 -24.15 12.08 34.73
CA ASP A 781 -23.13 13.07 34.45
C ASP A 781 -23.69 14.09 33.45
N ARG A 782 -23.66 15.37 33.86
CA ARG A 782 -24.29 16.46 33.09
C ARG A 782 -23.63 16.67 31.74
N ASP A 783 -22.30 16.68 31.69
CA ASP A 783 -21.56 17.01 30.46
C ASP A 783 -21.66 15.84 29.48
N HIS A 784 -21.58 14.62 29.99
CA HIS A 784 -21.80 13.42 29.20
C HIS A 784 -23.23 13.32 28.67
N ALA A 785 -24.25 13.73 29.44
CA ALA A 785 -25.64 13.77 28.99
C ALA A 785 -25.84 14.78 27.85
N ILE A 786 -25.19 15.94 27.91
CA ILE A 786 -25.23 16.96 26.86
C ILE A 786 -24.56 16.43 25.58
N GLU A 787 -23.39 15.80 25.69
CA GLU A 787 -22.65 15.25 24.55
C GLU A 787 -23.46 14.16 23.84
N ARG A 788 -24.01 13.20 24.62
CA ARG A 788 -24.87 12.14 24.06
C ARG A 788 -26.15 12.67 23.44
N SER A 789 -26.72 13.73 24.04
CA SER A 789 -27.91 14.37 23.45
C SER A 789 -27.63 15.06 22.12
N LYS A 790 -26.42 15.59 21.90
CA LYS A 790 -26.01 16.13 20.58
C LYS A 790 -25.97 15.03 19.53
N GLU A 791 -25.36 13.89 19.85
CA GLU A 791 -25.31 12.73 18.95
C GLU A 791 -26.72 12.20 18.63
N GLY A 792 -27.57 12.06 19.66
CA GLY A 792 -28.94 11.62 19.53
C GLY A 792 -29.78 12.58 18.68
N LEU A 793 -29.69 13.89 18.92
CA LEU A 793 -30.36 14.91 18.16
C LEU A 793 -29.92 14.93 16.69
N LEU A 794 -28.61 14.78 16.42
CA LEU A 794 -28.07 14.68 15.07
C LEU A 794 -28.75 13.54 14.29
N ARG A 795 -28.88 12.39 14.93
CA ARG A 795 -29.48 11.21 14.32
C ARG A 795 -31.00 11.40 14.12
N LEU A 796 -31.68 12.00 15.10
CA LEU A 796 -33.11 12.31 15.02
C LEU A 796 -33.40 13.26 13.85
N LEU A 797 -32.59 14.31 13.67
CA LEU A 797 -32.70 15.24 12.55
C LEU A 797 -32.44 14.55 11.18
N GLN A 798 -31.53 13.62 11.12
CA GLN A 798 -31.30 12.83 9.88
C GLN A 798 -32.48 11.92 9.54
N ILE A 799 -33.20 11.43 10.53
CA ILE A 799 -34.46 10.68 10.33
C ILE A 799 -35.57 11.62 9.88
N LYS A 800 -35.72 12.77 10.53
CA LYS A 800 -36.71 13.81 10.18
C LYS A 800 -36.52 14.30 8.75
N PHE A 801 -35.30 14.58 8.36
CA PHE A 801 -34.93 15.07 7.02
C PHE A 801 -34.36 13.96 6.13
N LYS A 802 -34.99 12.79 6.15
CA LYS A 802 -34.49 11.58 5.45
C LYS A 802 -34.26 11.77 3.95
N GLU A 803 -35.13 12.56 3.30
CA GLU A 803 -35.01 12.83 1.86
C GLU A 803 -33.80 13.74 1.58
N GLN A 804 -33.64 14.80 2.38
CA GLN A 804 -32.48 15.70 2.28
C GLN A 804 -31.16 14.97 2.60
N ALA A 805 -31.14 14.16 3.64
CA ALA A 805 -30.01 13.34 3.98
C ALA A 805 -29.64 12.36 2.83
N ARG A 806 -30.64 11.73 2.21
CA ARG A 806 -30.44 10.88 1.02
C ARG A 806 -29.96 11.69 -0.17
N TYR A 807 -30.50 12.89 -0.38
CA TYR A 807 -30.08 13.77 -1.46
C TYR A 807 -28.61 14.21 -1.28
N ILE A 808 -28.24 14.68 -0.08
CA ILE A 808 -26.86 15.04 0.27
C ILE A 808 -25.96 13.84 0.01
N ASN A 809 -26.30 12.69 0.54
CA ASN A 809 -25.53 11.47 0.40
C ASN A 809 -25.25 11.07 -1.07
N LYS A 810 -26.19 11.33 -1.98
CA LYS A 810 -26.07 11.00 -3.40
C LYS A 810 -25.37 12.08 -4.23
N ASN A 811 -25.51 13.36 -3.85
CA ASN A 811 -25.18 14.50 -4.71
C ASN A 811 -24.06 15.39 -4.14
N ILE A 812 -23.15 14.86 -3.34
CA ILE A 812 -21.99 15.62 -2.85
C ILE A 812 -21.14 16.07 -4.05
N PRO A 813 -20.94 17.39 -4.25
CA PRO A 813 -20.13 17.90 -5.35
C PRO A 813 -18.69 17.38 -5.29
N GLY A 814 -18.14 16.93 -6.41
CA GLY A 814 -16.76 16.45 -6.51
C GLY A 814 -16.46 15.13 -5.78
N PHE A 815 -17.50 14.39 -5.35
CA PHE A 815 -17.33 13.23 -4.47
C PHE A 815 -16.37 12.15 -5.01
N GLU A 816 -16.45 11.80 -6.28
CA GLU A 816 -15.59 10.77 -6.86
C GLU A 816 -14.10 11.15 -6.81
N ARG A 817 -13.79 12.44 -6.96
CA ARG A 817 -12.41 12.95 -6.82
C ARG A 817 -11.96 12.91 -5.36
N MET A 818 -12.84 13.32 -4.45
CA MET A 818 -12.57 13.24 -3.00
C MET A 818 -12.35 11.80 -2.56
N ALA A 819 -13.20 10.88 -2.99
CA ALA A 819 -13.09 9.46 -2.66
C ALA A 819 -11.77 8.85 -3.15
N LEU A 820 -11.31 9.25 -4.34
CA LEU A 820 -9.99 8.83 -4.85
C LEU A 820 -8.84 9.29 -3.94
N HIS A 821 -8.88 10.53 -3.47
CA HIS A 821 -7.85 11.08 -2.58
C HIS A 821 -7.96 10.58 -1.14
N TYR A 822 -9.15 10.12 -0.74
CA TYR A 822 -9.42 9.61 0.60
C TYR A 822 -8.99 8.14 0.83
N THR A 823 -8.66 7.40 -0.23
CA THR A 823 -8.26 5.97 -0.15
C THR A 823 -7.09 5.68 0.79
N ALA A 824 -6.24 6.68 1.06
CA ALA A 824 -5.16 6.57 2.03
C ALA A 824 -5.59 6.79 3.48
N VAL A 825 -6.84 7.17 3.72
CA VAL A 825 -7.39 7.56 5.03
C VAL A 825 -8.46 6.56 5.48
N GLY A 826 -9.38 6.19 4.58
CA GLY A 826 -10.49 5.30 4.88
C GLY A 826 -11.28 4.90 3.63
N LYS A 827 -12.46 4.34 3.85
CA LYS A 827 -13.38 3.90 2.81
C LYS A 827 -14.23 5.07 2.31
N LYS A 828 -14.68 5.00 1.06
CA LYS A 828 -15.55 6.02 0.46
C LYS A 828 -16.91 6.18 1.17
N GLU A 829 -17.41 5.10 1.76
CA GLU A 829 -18.66 5.10 2.52
C GLU A 829 -18.49 5.91 3.82
N GLU A 830 -17.35 5.80 4.49
CA GLU A 830 -17.01 6.57 5.68
C GLU A 830 -16.91 8.07 5.36
N LEU A 831 -16.23 8.43 4.27
CA LEU A 831 -16.16 9.81 3.80
C LEU A 831 -17.56 10.39 3.52
N ARG A 832 -18.42 9.61 2.88
CA ARG A 832 -19.77 10.01 2.55
C ARG A 832 -20.61 10.28 3.80
N LYS A 833 -20.50 9.38 4.78
CA LYS A 833 -21.16 9.52 6.07
C LYS A 833 -20.62 10.75 6.81
N ASP A 834 -19.31 10.90 6.91
CA ASP A 834 -18.65 12.02 7.61
C ASP A 834 -19.07 13.38 7.04
N ILE A 835 -19.13 13.54 5.70
CA ILE A 835 -19.63 14.76 5.07
C ILE A 835 -21.11 14.99 5.42
N THR A 836 -21.93 13.94 5.38
CA THR A 836 -23.36 14.06 5.70
C THR A 836 -23.56 14.47 7.15
N ASP A 837 -22.87 13.80 8.08
CA ASP A 837 -22.94 14.10 9.51
C ASP A 837 -22.44 15.52 9.80
N ALA A 838 -21.33 15.94 9.16
CA ALA A 838 -20.81 17.29 9.28
C ALA A 838 -21.78 18.38 8.81
N VAL A 839 -22.52 18.13 7.70
CA VAL A 839 -23.51 19.09 7.20
C VAL A 839 -24.63 19.29 8.20
N PHE A 840 -25.19 18.21 8.73
CA PHE A 840 -26.27 18.28 9.73
C PHE A 840 -25.78 18.88 11.05
N GLU A 841 -24.61 18.49 11.53
CA GLU A 841 -23.99 19.01 12.75
C GLU A 841 -23.79 20.53 12.66
N LYS A 842 -23.22 21.01 11.55
CA LYS A 842 -22.93 22.44 11.34
C LYS A 842 -24.20 23.28 11.13
N VAL A 843 -25.25 22.70 10.56
CA VAL A 843 -26.51 23.41 10.33
C VAL A 843 -27.36 23.47 11.60
N PHE A 844 -27.43 22.41 12.39
CA PHE A 844 -28.44 22.33 13.45
C PHE A 844 -27.86 22.32 14.87
N ILE A 845 -26.58 21.97 15.05
CA ILE A 845 -26.01 21.76 16.40
C ILE A 845 -24.89 22.75 16.73
N SER A 846 -23.95 23.00 15.83
CA SER A 846 -22.81 23.90 16.07
C SER A 846 -23.25 25.30 16.50
N ASN A 847 -22.73 25.74 17.64
CA ASN A 847 -22.97 27.06 18.21
C ASN A 847 -24.46 27.37 18.51
N LYS A 848 -25.27 26.33 18.78
CA LYS A 848 -26.68 26.47 19.11
C LYS A 848 -26.97 25.77 20.44
N GLU A 849 -27.97 26.26 21.16
CA GLU A 849 -28.50 25.57 22.33
C GLU A 849 -29.33 24.36 21.89
N LEU A 850 -29.22 23.28 22.66
CA LEU A 850 -30.01 22.08 22.38
C LEU A 850 -31.50 22.37 22.71
N PRO A 851 -32.43 22.01 21.82
CA PRO A 851 -33.87 22.17 22.09
C PRO A 851 -34.24 21.31 23.31
N ARG A 852 -35.14 21.87 24.13
CA ARG A 852 -35.71 21.22 25.31
C ARG A 852 -37.17 20.91 25.17
N THR A 853 -37.86 21.65 24.28
CA THR A 853 -39.28 21.44 24.00
C THR A 853 -39.50 21.06 22.54
N LYS A 854 -40.69 20.52 22.24
CA LYS A 854 -41.09 20.17 20.88
C LYS A 854 -41.11 21.39 19.97
N GLU A 855 -41.60 22.52 20.50
CA GLU A 855 -41.69 23.79 19.79
C GLU A 855 -40.30 24.29 19.40
N GLU A 856 -39.34 24.23 20.28
CA GLU A 856 -37.97 24.62 20.02
C GLU A 856 -37.31 23.71 18.96
N TYR A 857 -37.59 22.39 19.02
CA TYR A 857 -37.12 21.44 18.03
C TYR A 857 -37.73 21.72 16.64
N GLU A 858 -39.05 22.01 16.53
CA GLU A 858 -39.69 22.33 15.28
C GLU A 858 -39.18 23.66 14.73
N GLN A 859 -38.99 24.69 15.56
CA GLN A 859 -38.38 25.95 15.18
C GLN A 859 -36.96 25.78 14.66
N LEU A 860 -36.15 24.96 15.34
CA LEU A 860 -34.78 24.61 14.88
C LEU A 860 -34.85 23.99 13.48
N CYS A 861 -35.78 23.06 13.26
CA CYS A 861 -35.96 22.41 11.96
C CYS A 861 -36.40 23.38 10.88
N GLU A 862 -37.37 24.25 11.14
CA GLU A 862 -37.89 25.21 10.15
C GLU A 862 -36.90 26.31 9.79
N ASN A 863 -36.22 26.88 10.78
CA ASN A 863 -35.32 28.00 10.60
C ASN A 863 -34.06 27.63 9.79
N TYR A 864 -33.54 26.42 9.95
CA TYR A 864 -32.23 26.07 9.42
C TYR A 864 -32.23 25.02 8.30
N LYS A 865 -33.38 24.39 7.96
CA LYS A 865 -33.44 23.39 6.87
C LYS A 865 -32.95 23.91 5.50
N VAL A 866 -33.11 25.23 5.26
CA VAL A 866 -32.69 25.89 4.02
C VAL A 866 -31.18 25.94 3.86
N ASP A 867 -30.44 25.90 4.96
CA ASP A 867 -28.98 26.01 4.99
C ASP A 867 -28.27 24.69 4.68
N LEU A 868 -29.01 23.57 4.60
CA LEU A 868 -28.44 22.24 4.34
C LEU A 868 -27.68 22.19 3.00
N MET A 869 -28.25 22.71 1.91
CA MET A 869 -27.62 22.65 0.59
C MET A 869 -26.45 23.62 0.45
N PRO A 870 -26.53 24.87 0.88
CA PRO A 870 -25.38 25.78 0.93
C PRO A 870 -24.21 25.22 1.75
N THR A 871 -24.53 24.65 2.93
CA THR A 871 -23.52 24.05 3.81
C THR A 871 -22.88 22.80 3.19
N MET A 872 -23.65 21.93 2.53
CA MET A 872 -23.13 20.80 1.78
C MET A 872 -22.10 21.26 0.73
N ASN A 873 -22.45 22.28 -0.07
CA ASN A 873 -21.54 22.79 -1.10
C ASN A 873 -20.26 23.35 -0.49
N LYS A 874 -20.38 24.08 0.63
CA LYS A 874 -19.26 24.67 1.35
C LYS A 874 -18.34 23.60 1.93
N VAL A 875 -18.91 22.63 2.65
CA VAL A 875 -18.17 21.50 3.24
C VAL A 875 -17.48 20.68 2.15
N ALA A 876 -18.21 20.35 1.07
CA ALA A 876 -17.66 19.59 -0.04
C ALA A 876 -16.48 20.31 -0.71
N ALA A 877 -16.60 21.62 -0.97
CA ALA A 877 -15.56 22.41 -1.61
C ALA A 877 -14.27 22.49 -0.74
N VAL A 878 -14.42 22.65 0.56
CA VAL A 878 -13.29 22.69 1.49
C VAL A 878 -12.63 21.31 1.61
N THR A 879 -13.45 20.27 1.75
CA THR A 879 -12.99 18.88 1.83
C THR A 879 -12.24 18.45 0.56
N GLU A 880 -12.76 18.81 -0.61
CA GLU A 880 -12.10 18.52 -1.89
C GLU A 880 -10.70 19.16 -1.96
N LYS A 881 -10.60 20.42 -1.57
CA LYS A 881 -9.31 21.13 -1.52
C LYS A 881 -8.35 20.50 -0.51
N ALA A 882 -8.84 20.19 0.69
CA ALA A 882 -8.03 19.57 1.73
C ALA A 882 -7.48 18.19 1.31
N LEU A 883 -8.35 17.32 0.78
CA LEU A 883 -7.96 15.98 0.33
C LEU A 883 -7.04 16.02 -0.89
N ALA A 884 -7.27 16.95 -1.83
CA ALA A 884 -6.40 17.13 -3.00
C ALA A 884 -4.98 17.57 -2.58
N SER A 885 -4.88 18.55 -1.68
CA SER A 885 -3.60 19.02 -1.14
C SER A 885 -2.91 17.93 -0.33
N ALA A 886 -3.64 17.20 0.52
CA ALA A 886 -3.08 16.09 1.29
C ALA A 886 -2.55 14.97 0.39
N HIS A 887 -3.30 14.62 -0.66
CA HIS A 887 -2.87 13.63 -1.64
C HIS A 887 -1.59 14.07 -2.38
N LYS A 888 -1.53 15.34 -2.80
CA LYS A 888 -0.36 15.91 -3.46
C LYS A 888 0.86 15.86 -2.54
N LEU A 889 0.72 16.30 -1.28
CA LEU A 889 1.80 16.29 -0.29
C LEU A 889 2.30 14.88 0.00
N ARG A 890 1.41 13.91 0.24
CA ARG A 890 1.80 12.50 0.42
C ARG A 890 2.55 11.93 -0.78
N LYS A 891 2.17 12.31 -1.98
CA LYS A 891 2.87 11.91 -3.20
C LYS A 891 4.28 12.48 -3.25
N THR A 892 4.45 13.76 -2.88
CA THR A 892 5.75 14.41 -2.81
C THR A 892 6.64 13.76 -1.76
N LEU A 893 6.12 13.48 -0.56
CA LEU A 893 6.87 12.81 0.51
C LEU A 893 7.35 11.40 0.10
N LYS A 894 6.51 10.64 -0.60
CA LYS A 894 6.89 9.30 -1.11
C LYS A 894 7.89 9.32 -2.25
N GLY A 895 7.94 10.42 -3.01
CA GLY A 895 8.89 10.61 -4.12
C GLY A 895 10.25 11.17 -3.71
N SER A 896 10.37 11.68 -2.49
CA SER A 896 11.60 12.29 -1.99
C SER A 896 12.55 11.21 -1.44
N ALA A 897 13.65 10.97 -2.15
CA ALA A 897 14.63 9.91 -1.84
C ALA A 897 15.74 10.32 -0.85
N ASN A 898 15.64 11.50 -0.23
CA ASN A 898 16.73 12.00 0.63
C ASN A 898 16.63 11.43 2.06
N LEU A 899 17.45 10.42 2.35
CA LEU A 899 17.53 9.75 3.64
C LEU A 899 17.87 10.69 4.81
N SER A 900 18.52 11.83 4.55
CA SER A 900 18.89 12.81 5.57
C SER A 900 17.68 13.50 6.22
N PHE A 901 16.50 13.48 5.59
CA PHE A 901 15.31 14.19 6.06
C PHE A 901 14.18 13.25 6.52
N ILE A 902 14.45 11.94 6.67
CA ILE A 902 13.44 10.93 7.06
C ILE A 902 12.67 11.33 8.31
N LYS A 903 13.34 11.83 9.34
CA LYS A 903 12.70 12.26 10.59
C LYS A 903 11.70 13.39 10.35
N ILE A 904 12.07 14.37 9.53
CA ILE A 904 11.22 15.51 9.21
C ILE A 904 10.03 15.09 8.34
N PHE A 905 10.25 14.17 7.40
CA PHE A 905 9.16 13.59 6.62
C PHE A 905 8.16 12.82 7.50
N GLN A 906 8.63 12.11 8.51
CA GLN A 906 7.77 11.46 9.50
C GLN A 906 6.97 12.46 10.34
N GLU A 907 7.57 13.58 10.75
CA GLU A 907 6.90 14.68 11.45
C GLU A 907 5.79 15.30 10.58
N ILE A 908 6.10 15.59 9.32
CA ILE A 908 5.13 16.15 8.35
C ILE A 908 3.98 15.15 8.11
N GLU A 909 4.26 13.87 7.92
CA GLU A 909 3.24 12.84 7.72
C GLU A 909 2.38 12.65 8.99
N ALA A 910 2.98 12.71 10.18
CA ALA A 910 2.26 12.65 11.45
C ALA A 910 1.31 13.85 11.62
N GLN A 911 1.76 15.06 11.30
CA GLN A 911 0.91 16.25 11.33
C GLN A 911 -0.21 16.16 10.30
N LEU A 912 0.09 15.72 9.07
CA LEU A 912 -0.90 15.53 8.03
C LEU A 912 -1.95 14.47 8.44
N THR A 913 -1.54 13.42 9.11
CA THR A 913 -2.44 12.37 9.63
C THR A 913 -3.33 12.91 10.75
N ASN A 914 -2.83 13.82 11.58
CA ASN A 914 -3.62 14.49 12.62
C ASN A 914 -4.61 15.52 12.05
N LEU A 915 -4.38 16.05 10.85
CA LEU A 915 -5.30 16.94 10.15
C LEU A 915 -6.34 16.20 9.32
N ILE A 916 -5.96 15.07 8.70
CA ILE A 916 -6.79 14.29 7.77
C ILE A 916 -6.82 12.84 8.23
N TYR A 917 -7.83 12.48 9.00
CA TYR A 917 -8.12 11.15 9.56
C TYR A 917 -9.59 10.77 9.28
N SER A 918 -9.98 9.54 9.57
CA SER A 918 -11.38 9.12 9.38
C SER A 918 -12.30 9.84 10.37
N GLY A 919 -13.32 10.57 9.85
CA GLY A 919 -14.22 11.40 10.67
C GLY A 919 -13.75 12.83 10.89
N PHE A 920 -12.69 13.32 10.25
CA PHE A 920 -12.14 14.66 10.50
C PHE A 920 -13.07 15.81 10.13
N ILE A 921 -14.04 15.59 9.23
CA ILE A 921 -14.93 16.65 8.70
C ILE A 921 -15.99 17.01 9.74
N SER A 922 -16.62 16.03 10.34
CA SER A 922 -17.60 16.22 11.42
C SER A 922 -16.93 16.62 12.74
N ALA A 923 -15.77 16.03 13.05
CA ALA A 923 -15.04 16.34 14.27
C ALA A 923 -14.38 17.74 14.30
N THR A 924 -14.25 18.42 13.14
CA THR A 924 -13.59 19.73 13.06
C THR A 924 -14.64 20.86 13.00
N PRO A 925 -14.60 21.86 13.93
CA PRO A 925 -15.45 23.06 13.83
C PRO A 925 -15.28 23.76 12.48
N ILE A 926 -16.37 24.32 11.94
CA ILE A 926 -16.40 24.88 10.56
C ILE A 926 -15.36 25.98 10.37
N GLU A 927 -15.14 26.79 11.39
CA GLU A 927 -14.14 27.87 11.40
C GLU A 927 -12.72 27.37 11.17
N TRP A 928 -12.39 26.16 11.67
CA TRP A 928 -11.06 25.55 11.50
C TRP A 928 -11.00 24.62 10.29
N LEU A 929 -12.11 23.99 9.93
CA LEU A 929 -12.20 23.16 8.74
C LEU A 929 -11.82 23.94 7.48
N GLU A 930 -12.26 25.19 7.35
CA GLU A 930 -11.92 26.08 6.24
C GLU A 930 -10.41 26.35 6.12
N HIS A 931 -9.67 26.19 7.22
CA HIS A 931 -8.24 26.45 7.28
C HIS A 931 -7.37 25.21 7.06
N ILE A 932 -7.93 24.00 7.07
CA ILE A 932 -7.16 22.76 6.83
C ILE A 932 -6.37 22.79 5.51
N PRO A 933 -6.93 23.23 4.36
CA PRO A 933 -6.15 23.34 3.13
C PRO A 933 -4.92 24.26 3.28
N ARG A 934 -5.03 25.34 4.06
CA ARG A 934 -3.94 26.27 4.33
C ARG A 934 -2.88 25.64 5.24
N TYR A 935 -3.26 24.86 6.24
CA TYR A 935 -2.33 24.12 7.09
C TYR A 935 -1.53 23.09 6.29
N ILE A 936 -2.18 22.42 5.33
CA ILE A 936 -1.49 21.50 4.42
C ILE A 936 -0.54 22.26 3.47
N SER A 937 -0.96 23.43 2.97
CA SER A 937 -0.06 24.29 2.17
C SER A 937 1.14 24.78 2.97
N ALA A 938 1.00 24.98 4.29
CA ALA A 938 2.13 25.31 5.16
C ALA A 938 3.12 24.15 5.30
N LEU A 939 2.63 22.89 5.30
CA LEU A 939 3.49 21.70 5.22
C LEU A 939 4.22 21.59 3.89
N GLU A 940 3.56 21.91 2.76
CA GLU A 940 4.21 21.99 1.45
C GLU A 940 5.32 23.07 1.44
N ALA A 941 5.01 24.28 1.95
CA ALA A 941 6.00 25.36 2.05
C ALA A 941 7.17 25.01 2.98
N ARG A 942 6.93 24.29 4.07
CA ARG A 942 7.99 23.75 4.94
C ARG A 942 8.88 22.78 4.16
N LEU A 943 8.28 21.86 3.41
CA LEU A 943 9.00 20.87 2.62
C LEU A 943 9.87 21.51 1.53
N ASP A 944 9.34 22.53 0.84
CA ASP A 944 10.06 23.28 -0.20
C ASP A 944 11.26 24.04 0.37
N LYS A 945 11.12 24.58 1.58
CA LYS A 945 12.20 25.34 2.26
C LYS A 945 13.25 24.44 2.92
N LEU A 946 12.92 23.18 3.18
CA LEU A 946 13.78 22.24 3.90
C LEU A 946 15.14 22.00 3.24
N GLU A 947 15.18 21.98 1.90
CA GLU A 947 16.43 21.79 1.14
C GLU A 947 17.39 22.98 1.28
N TYR A 948 16.87 24.19 1.55
CA TYR A 948 17.66 25.42 1.64
C TYR A 948 18.19 25.70 3.05
N ASP A 949 17.43 25.36 4.11
CA ASP A 949 17.84 25.64 5.50
C ASP A 949 17.33 24.57 6.51
N PRO A 950 17.91 23.38 6.49
CA PRO A 950 17.49 22.30 7.40
C PRO A 950 17.80 22.56 8.88
N LYS A 951 18.79 23.44 9.19
CA LYS A 951 19.12 23.79 10.58
C LYS A 951 18.03 24.64 11.21
N ARG A 952 17.50 25.57 10.45
CA ARG A 952 16.41 26.43 10.90
C ARG A 952 15.11 25.67 11.07
N ASP A 953 14.82 24.72 10.17
CA ASP A 953 13.68 23.82 10.34
C ASP A 953 13.77 23.03 11.64
N ALA A 954 14.93 22.44 11.95
CA ALA A 954 15.14 21.70 13.18
C ALA A 954 14.97 22.55 14.44
N GLN A 955 15.41 23.80 14.41
CA GLN A 955 15.21 24.75 15.53
C GLN A 955 13.73 25.03 15.75
N TRP A 956 12.99 25.32 14.70
CA TRP A 956 11.56 25.59 14.75
C TRP A 956 10.72 24.37 15.16
N SER A 957 11.10 23.19 14.67
CA SER A 957 10.46 21.94 15.08
C SER A 957 10.63 21.67 16.57
N ASN A 958 11.80 21.93 17.14
CA ASN A 958 12.03 21.77 18.58
C ASN A 958 11.20 22.77 19.42
N GLU A 959 11.03 24.00 18.96
CA GLU A 959 10.19 25.00 19.65
C GLU A 959 8.72 24.54 19.69
N ILE A 960 8.20 24.05 18.57
CA ILE A 960 6.82 23.58 18.48
C ILE A 960 6.63 22.31 19.30
N TYR A 961 7.59 21.39 19.29
CA TYR A 961 7.53 20.12 20.02
C TYR A 961 7.27 20.30 21.51
N ILE A 962 7.84 21.34 22.13
CA ILE A 962 7.61 21.65 23.55
C ILE A 962 6.13 21.91 23.82
N TYR A 963 5.48 22.70 22.97
CA TYR A 963 4.06 23.04 23.13
C TYR A 963 3.15 21.86 22.76
N GLU A 964 3.55 21.02 21.81
CA GLU A 964 2.83 19.79 21.46
C GLU A 964 2.79 18.76 22.62
N GLN A 965 3.89 18.60 23.33
CA GLN A 965 3.92 17.71 24.50
C GLN A 965 2.99 18.24 25.61
N GLN A 966 3.03 19.53 25.89
CA GLN A 966 2.14 20.15 26.86
C GLN A 966 0.66 20.04 26.44
N TYR A 967 0.36 20.19 25.15
CA TYR A 967 -0.99 19.97 24.65
C TYR A 967 -1.43 18.50 24.87
N LYS A 968 -0.58 17.51 24.56
CA LYS A 968 -0.89 16.09 24.76
C LYS A 968 -1.15 15.76 26.25
N GLU A 969 -0.37 16.31 27.15
CA GLU A 969 -0.58 16.15 28.59
C GLU A 969 -1.93 16.74 29.02
N LEU A 970 -2.23 17.97 28.61
CA LEU A 970 -3.49 18.63 28.93
C LEU A 970 -4.68 17.93 28.29
N TYR A 971 -4.56 17.45 27.07
CA TYR A 971 -5.61 16.67 26.40
C TYR A 971 -5.88 15.35 27.12
N SER A 972 -4.84 14.64 27.58
CA SER A 972 -5.01 13.41 28.34
C SER A 972 -5.69 13.62 29.71
N GLN A 973 -5.54 14.81 30.28
CA GLN A 973 -6.09 15.17 31.60
C GLN A 973 -7.51 15.74 31.53
N TYR A 974 -7.79 16.58 30.53
CA TYR A 974 -9.03 17.38 30.45
C TYR A 974 -9.93 17.01 29.25
N GLY A 975 -9.46 16.19 28.29
CA GLY A 975 -10.23 15.79 27.11
C GLY A 975 -10.54 16.95 26.14
N ASP A 976 -11.68 16.87 25.47
CA ASP A 976 -12.12 17.81 24.43
C ASP A 976 -12.81 19.06 24.97
N ILE A 977 -12.37 19.60 26.12
CA ILE A 977 -12.92 20.89 26.57
C ILE A 977 -12.55 22.02 25.60
N LYS A 978 -13.40 23.04 25.51
CA LYS A 978 -13.30 24.15 24.58
C LYS A 978 -11.90 24.80 24.54
N GLU A 979 -11.31 24.99 25.68
CA GLU A 979 -10.00 25.63 25.87
C GLU A 979 -8.85 24.76 25.34
N VAL A 980 -8.96 23.44 25.45
CA VAL A 980 -7.98 22.46 24.93
C VAL A 980 -8.14 22.34 23.41
N VAL A 981 -9.37 22.30 22.89
CA VAL A 981 -9.64 22.29 21.45
C VAL A 981 -9.11 23.58 20.81
N GLN A 982 -9.30 24.74 21.45
CA GLN A 982 -8.74 25.99 20.96
C GLN A 982 -7.21 25.96 20.93
N LEU A 983 -6.55 25.40 21.94
CA LEU A 983 -5.09 25.26 21.98
C LEU A 983 -4.57 24.42 20.80
N ARG A 984 -5.26 23.34 20.43
CA ARG A 984 -4.93 22.51 19.25
C ARG A 984 -4.81 23.37 17.97
N TRP A 985 -5.81 24.20 17.70
CA TRP A 985 -5.85 25.01 16.50
C TRP A 985 -4.88 26.20 16.56
N MET A 986 -4.64 26.75 17.74
CA MET A 986 -3.59 27.74 17.96
C MET A 986 -2.20 27.18 17.61
N LEU A 987 -1.95 25.88 17.87
CA LEU A 987 -0.68 25.25 17.49
C LEU A 987 -0.55 25.14 15.98
N GLU A 988 -1.62 24.82 15.25
CA GLU A 988 -1.60 24.81 13.78
C GLU A 988 -1.35 26.22 13.21
N GLU A 989 -1.99 27.26 13.75
CA GLU A 989 -1.73 28.63 13.36
C GLU A 989 -0.28 29.06 13.67
N PHE A 990 0.27 28.58 14.76
CA PHE A 990 1.66 28.85 15.13
C PHE A 990 2.64 28.22 14.14
N ARG A 991 2.35 27.00 13.66
CA ARG A 991 3.11 26.37 12.59
C ARG A 991 3.08 27.19 11.30
N VAL A 992 1.92 27.69 10.90
CA VAL A 992 1.80 28.60 9.75
C VAL A 992 2.66 29.85 9.94
N SER A 993 2.64 30.46 11.13
CA SER A 993 3.40 31.66 11.42
C SER A 993 4.92 31.48 11.36
N ILE A 994 5.40 30.25 11.61
CA ILE A 994 6.82 29.94 11.62
C ILE A 994 7.30 29.42 10.25
N PHE A 995 6.64 28.43 9.68
CA PHE A 995 7.09 27.76 8.46
C PHE A 995 6.62 28.43 7.17
N ALA A 996 5.46 29.10 7.20
CA ALA A 996 4.80 29.62 6.01
C ALA A 996 4.19 31.02 6.23
N GLN A 997 5.00 32.01 6.63
CA GLN A 997 4.55 33.36 6.94
C GLN A 997 3.80 34.06 5.79
N GLU A 998 4.10 33.67 4.56
CA GLU A 998 3.43 34.14 3.34
C GLU A 998 1.93 33.79 3.29
N LEU A 999 1.52 32.70 3.95
CA LEU A 999 0.11 32.26 4.00
C LEU A 999 -0.74 33.01 5.01
N LYS A 1000 -0.14 33.84 5.86
CA LYS A 1000 -0.74 34.58 6.97
C LYS A 1000 -1.55 33.66 7.91
N THR A 1001 -1.71 34.07 9.16
CA THR A 1001 -2.50 33.37 10.17
C THR A 1001 -3.92 33.91 10.21
N SER A 1002 -4.92 33.06 10.52
CA SER A 1002 -6.31 33.49 10.69
C SER A 1002 -6.56 34.25 11.97
N ILE A 1003 -5.75 33.96 13.00
CA ILE A 1003 -5.76 34.66 14.30
C ILE A 1003 -4.35 35.16 14.60
N PRO A 1004 -4.22 36.24 15.35
CA PRO A 1004 -2.91 36.68 15.82
C PRO A 1004 -2.33 35.61 16.76
N ILE A 1005 -1.14 35.08 16.45
CA ILE A 1005 -0.51 33.99 17.19
C ILE A 1005 0.94 34.30 17.56
N SER A 1006 1.39 33.83 18.71
CA SER A 1006 2.78 33.89 19.18
C SER A 1006 2.97 32.88 20.32
N ALA A 1007 4.22 32.52 20.63
CA ALA A 1007 4.59 31.69 21.76
C ALA A 1007 3.93 32.16 23.08
N LYS A 1008 3.98 33.46 23.37
CA LYS A 1008 3.32 34.02 24.57
C LYS A 1008 1.80 33.77 24.62
N ARG A 1009 1.12 33.76 23.46
CA ARG A 1009 -0.32 33.52 23.41
C ARG A 1009 -0.63 32.05 23.64
N ILE A 1010 0.19 31.13 23.15
CA ILE A 1010 0.09 29.70 23.43
C ILE A 1010 0.31 29.43 24.92
N GLU A 1011 1.35 30.01 25.53
CA GLU A 1011 1.62 29.90 26.96
C GLU A 1011 0.46 30.45 27.81
N LYS A 1012 -0.13 31.57 27.37
CA LYS A 1012 -1.34 32.10 28.04
C LYS A 1012 -2.51 31.13 27.97
N GLN A 1013 -2.75 30.50 26.80
CA GLN A 1013 -3.83 29.53 26.64
C GLN A 1013 -3.59 28.27 27.49
N ILE A 1014 -2.35 27.76 27.52
CA ILE A 1014 -1.93 26.66 28.41
C ILE A 1014 -2.18 27.03 29.87
N GLY A 1015 -1.86 28.30 30.27
CA GLY A 1015 -2.13 28.80 31.61
C GLY A 1015 -3.63 28.90 31.95
N ILE A 1016 -4.49 29.12 30.96
CA ILE A 1016 -5.96 29.10 31.13
C ILE A 1016 -6.42 27.66 31.38
N VAL A 1017 -6.00 26.71 30.54
CA VAL A 1017 -6.37 25.28 30.69
C VAL A 1017 -5.91 24.71 32.04
N LYS A 1018 -4.71 25.04 32.50
CA LYS A 1018 -4.19 24.59 33.80
C LYS A 1018 -4.92 25.16 35.02
N LYS A 1019 -5.77 26.19 34.87
CA LYS A 1019 -6.56 26.79 35.93
C LYS A 1019 -7.98 26.20 36.02
N ILE A 1020 -8.39 25.44 35.00
CA ILE A 1020 -9.64 24.66 35.00
C ILE A 1020 -9.42 23.37 35.79
#